data_e56efa22136a217ac85b8691255be34c
#
_entry.id   e56efa22136a217ac85b8691255be34c
#
_cell.length_a   1.000
_cell.length_b   1.000
_cell.length_c   1.000
_cell.angle_alpha   90.00
_cell.angle_beta   90.00
_cell.angle_gamma   90.00
#
_symmetry.space_group_name_H-M   'P 1'
#
loop_
_entity.id
_entity.type
_entity.pdbx_description
1 polymer ?
#
loop_
_entity_poly.entity_id
_entity_poly.type
_entity_poly.pdbx_seq_one_letter_code
_entity_poly.pdbx_strand_id
1 'polypeptide(L)'
;MTHTPHIRIHLISFLIFICTTALSSNVRTISTTEGLSNNAVFALHQDHLGHIWIGTSDGLNIWNGHTLENYDPKDGQNFFAGNTIRDMFPDGDKGLWIKTYYGIAHIDITTRKITYHDELPISNMMTCSENGIVYLVDRNNSLHYFNKNTGFISKSDLEFISKDENIKLMHCYGRDSLYCFTNRNIYLMTISVDEREKKHDCLLKKKYDADIEFVSSTPNGSNCHFISNKTKDIYTFDMEDGEINCYAPIGKYFPKGERVRAILPYNNGVYVGLSVSGVWFITPDNKIATTTPINTGVFTLLKDNRQNIVWAGTDGSGLMNLHIDNLIFEEISYSKLPVPVKMPVRSILLDKKGKLWCGTKGDGIFTISDFAPFMRLNEQNVKKITTSNSSLVNNNVYSISEGGDGKGIWIGTDGSGINWYSYSTDTISIVPGSTTIRHTHVIYEQNNNTLWIGTHGDGVFRCAFTRTSNGTPIITAIEKFHFPDNFVEGERIFSIYAPDEHTIWFGSRGSGAAHLDTRNGIVHIHNFSTDKGRSSNDIFGIASTDKVHFASGCGLISYDYYEDTYTIADEIPHRSIHGILSEENGNLWMSTNYGLICLKEDNRRVVIYGHHSGLNILEYSDGACFKDNTDGTLFFGGINGVTTIRDNRQTDQNSTEYIPTIDFTHHISNNIHTPLCGNLKIPYSNTTFGIRFSVVDNINYQDYVFYYRIIGFNNEWKSNLNSDIIHLPTLPPGKYTLEVRYHNNSNSYTSESQKLHITIVPPIYATWWAKTLYILTAMIIAAYFVKRLRKKYQSLKEELRRSKELNEIEPLFLANMLHIINENLDNPDLSVAFLADRLCISSRGLHRKFENTPNLKPQKLIREARMKAAAEMLSSSETLIDEIMVKVGYDNRGTFYKNFKEIYGLTPKEYRKQAQKKLKES
;
A
#
# COMPACT_ATOMS: atom_id res chain seq x y z
N MET A 1 -40.95 -50.11 31.03
CA MET A 1 -39.63 -50.58 30.80
C MET A 1 -38.83 -49.37 30.15
N THR A 2 -38.30 -48.54 30.94
CA THR A 2 -36.93 -48.46 31.51
C THR A 2 -35.84 -48.42 30.44
N HIS A 3 -35.22 -47.31 30.37
CA HIS A 3 -33.81 -47.04 30.14
C HIS A 3 -33.65 -45.73 29.37
N THR A 4 -32.84 -44.78 29.69
CA THR A 4 -31.95 -44.39 30.82
C THR A 4 -31.49 -42.95 30.54
N PRO A 5 -31.25 -42.15 31.56
CA PRO A 5 -30.74 -40.77 31.37
C PRO A 5 -29.26 -40.71 31.68
N HIS A 6 -28.42 -41.06 30.75
CA HIS A 6 -26.93 -40.97 30.96
C HIS A 6 -26.17 -40.12 29.93
N ILE A 7 -26.82 -39.44 28.99
CA ILE A 7 -26.16 -38.62 27.96
C ILE A 7 -26.20 -37.11 28.25
N ARG A 8 -26.88 -36.65 29.30
CA ARG A 8 -27.02 -35.21 29.62
C ARG A 8 -26.00 -34.62 30.59
N ILE A 9 -25.08 -35.39 31.17
CA ILE A 9 -24.15 -34.86 32.19
C ILE A 9 -22.78 -34.52 31.62
N HIS A 10 -22.43 -34.95 30.41
CA HIS A 10 -21.14 -34.60 29.80
C HIS A 10 -21.18 -33.35 28.89
N LEU A 11 -22.36 -32.77 28.63
CA LEU A 11 -22.45 -31.51 27.86
C LEU A 11 -22.44 -30.24 28.73
N ILE A 12 -22.61 -30.38 30.06
CA ILE A 12 -22.67 -29.24 30.98
C ILE A 12 -21.28 -28.91 31.58
N SER A 13 -20.33 -29.84 31.56
CA SER A 13 -18.96 -29.58 32.05
C SER A 13 -18.03 -28.93 31.02
N PHE A 14 -18.47 -28.72 29.78
CA PHE A 14 -17.66 -28.07 28.74
C PHE A 14 -17.98 -26.57 28.56
N LEU A 15 -18.92 -26.04 29.36
CA LEU A 15 -19.44 -24.67 29.23
C LEU A 15 -19.03 -23.71 30.36
N ILE A 16 -18.14 -24.13 31.24
CA ILE A 16 -17.59 -23.25 32.28
C ILE A 16 -16.07 -23.18 32.09
N PHE A 17 -15.61 -22.51 31.13
CA PHE A 17 -14.29 -21.88 31.12
C PHE A 17 -14.11 -21.13 29.80
N ILE A 18 -14.25 -19.86 29.83
CA ILE A 18 -13.41 -18.89 29.14
C ILE A 18 -14.07 -17.53 29.40
N CYS A 19 -13.77 -16.95 30.54
CA CYS A 19 -13.85 -15.51 30.71
C CYS A 19 -12.56 -14.97 30.06
N THR A 20 -12.51 -14.96 28.73
CA THR A 20 -11.43 -14.36 27.98
C THR A 20 -11.92 -13.04 27.48
N THR A 21 -11.38 -11.96 28.03
CA THR A 21 -11.45 -10.65 27.40
C THR A 21 -10.75 -10.76 26.06
N ALA A 22 -11.53 -10.86 24.97
CA ALA A 22 -10.97 -10.77 23.63
C ALA A 22 -10.58 -9.32 23.41
N LEU A 23 -9.29 -9.01 23.48
CA LEU A 23 -8.77 -7.80 22.87
C LEU A 23 -9.02 -7.93 21.37
N SER A 24 -9.88 -7.08 20.82
CA SER A 24 -10.05 -6.95 19.37
C SER A 24 -8.74 -6.36 18.81
N SER A 25 -7.78 -7.23 18.50
CA SER A 25 -6.67 -6.84 17.66
C SER A 25 -7.20 -6.78 16.22
N ASN A 26 -6.86 -5.74 15.49
CA ASN A 26 -7.06 -5.67 14.05
C ASN A 26 -6.18 -6.77 13.42
N VAL A 27 -6.78 -7.93 13.16
CA VAL A 27 -6.07 -9.08 12.61
C VAL A 27 -6.24 -9.07 11.11
N ARG A 28 -5.15 -8.79 10.40
CA ARG A 28 -5.09 -9.03 8.96
C ARG A 28 -4.45 -10.39 8.72
N THR A 29 -5.03 -11.15 7.81
CA THR A 29 -4.51 -12.44 7.40
C THR A 29 -3.97 -12.37 5.97
N ILE A 30 -2.76 -12.90 5.75
CA ILE A 30 -2.16 -13.12 4.45
C ILE A 30 -2.21 -14.63 4.21
N SER A 31 -2.98 -15.05 3.23
CA SER A 31 -3.27 -16.46 2.94
C SER A 31 -2.96 -16.80 1.48
N THR A 32 -3.32 -18.00 1.07
CA THR A 32 -3.24 -18.41 -0.34
C THR A 32 -4.11 -17.56 -1.27
N THR A 33 -5.12 -16.87 -0.76
CA THR A 33 -5.94 -15.92 -1.54
C THR A 33 -5.17 -14.65 -1.90
N GLU A 34 -4.23 -14.24 -1.07
CA GLU A 34 -3.31 -13.13 -1.33
C GLU A 34 -2.03 -13.59 -2.04
N GLY A 35 -1.90 -14.89 -2.35
CA GLY A 35 -0.77 -15.44 -3.10
C GLY A 35 0.28 -16.18 -2.26
N LEU A 36 0.03 -16.43 -0.96
CA LEU A 36 0.92 -17.25 -0.14
C LEU A 36 1.00 -18.68 -0.69
N SER A 37 2.19 -19.25 -0.75
CA SER A 37 2.39 -20.60 -1.31
C SER A 37 1.64 -21.69 -0.55
N ASN A 38 1.48 -21.52 0.77
CA ASN A 38 0.69 -22.42 1.63
C ASN A 38 0.29 -21.73 2.93
N ASN A 39 -0.89 -22.07 3.48
CA ASN A 39 -1.42 -21.49 4.71
C ASN A 39 -0.80 -22.04 6.01
N ALA A 40 0.03 -23.09 5.96
CA ALA A 40 0.78 -23.56 7.11
C ALA A 40 2.15 -22.85 7.16
N VAL A 41 2.29 -21.90 8.07
CA VAL A 41 3.46 -21.02 8.20
C VAL A 41 4.28 -21.45 9.42
N PHE A 42 5.49 -21.97 9.19
CA PHE A 42 6.35 -22.55 10.25
C PHE A 42 7.44 -21.62 10.75
N ALA A 43 7.96 -20.74 9.87
CA ALA A 43 9.10 -19.90 10.20
C ALA A 43 8.91 -18.49 9.65
N LEU A 44 9.37 -17.49 10.41
CA LEU A 44 9.31 -16.08 10.07
C LEU A 44 10.65 -15.41 10.36
N HIS A 45 11.05 -14.50 9.49
CA HIS A 45 12.19 -13.61 9.70
C HIS A 45 11.93 -12.25 9.09
N GLN A 46 12.35 -11.17 9.74
CA GLN A 46 12.30 -9.82 9.19
C GLN A 46 13.70 -9.37 8.82
N ASP A 47 13.89 -8.97 7.56
CA ASP A 47 15.17 -8.47 7.08
C ASP A 47 15.40 -6.97 7.43
N HIS A 48 16.60 -6.48 7.12
CA HIS A 48 16.98 -5.09 7.38
C HIS A 48 16.15 -4.06 6.58
N LEU A 49 15.50 -4.44 5.47
CA LEU A 49 14.57 -3.61 4.71
C LEU A 49 13.17 -3.63 5.30
N GLY A 50 12.90 -4.52 6.26
CA GLY A 50 11.60 -4.70 6.91
C GLY A 50 10.69 -5.71 6.20
N HIS A 51 11.18 -6.38 5.14
CA HIS A 51 10.44 -7.44 4.48
C HIS A 51 10.30 -8.66 5.41
N ILE A 52 9.14 -9.30 5.38
CA ILE A 52 8.91 -10.52 6.14
C ILE A 52 9.14 -11.74 5.25
N TRP A 53 10.14 -12.54 5.61
CA TRP A 53 10.41 -13.82 5.01
C TRP A 53 9.53 -14.88 5.67
N ILE A 54 8.80 -15.64 4.85
CA ILE A 54 7.75 -16.54 5.31
C ILE A 54 8.05 -17.95 4.82
N GLY A 55 8.40 -18.84 5.75
CA GLY A 55 8.61 -20.24 5.49
C GLY A 55 7.32 -21.03 5.69
N THR A 56 6.84 -21.69 4.64
CA THR A 56 5.59 -22.46 4.64
C THR A 56 5.84 -23.95 4.44
N SER A 57 4.79 -24.75 4.47
CA SER A 57 4.87 -26.17 4.10
C SER A 57 5.18 -26.36 2.60
N ASP A 58 5.02 -25.35 1.78
CA ASP A 58 5.24 -25.41 0.32
C ASP A 58 6.03 -24.21 -0.20
N GLY A 59 7.22 -24.00 0.35
CA GLY A 59 8.19 -23.02 -0.14
C GLY A 59 8.37 -21.77 0.71
N LEU A 60 9.16 -20.87 0.16
CA LEU A 60 9.58 -19.62 0.78
C LEU A 60 8.89 -18.46 0.10
N ASN A 61 8.38 -17.52 0.89
CA ASN A 61 7.71 -16.32 0.41
C ASN A 61 8.31 -15.08 1.06
N ILE A 62 8.17 -13.92 0.41
CA ILE A 62 8.61 -12.64 0.95
C ILE A 62 7.45 -11.65 0.83
N TRP A 63 7.08 -11.09 1.97
CA TRP A 63 6.12 -9.99 2.05
C TRP A 63 6.87 -8.67 2.15
N ASN A 64 6.63 -7.76 1.23
CA ASN A 64 7.29 -6.45 1.15
C ASN A 64 6.44 -5.28 1.67
N GLY A 65 5.36 -5.59 2.42
CA GLY A 65 4.39 -4.60 2.90
C GLY A 65 3.21 -4.39 1.95
N HIS A 66 3.33 -4.76 0.68
CA HIS A 66 2.32 -4.53 -0.35
C HIS A 66 2.03 -5.77 -1.19
N THR A 67 3.05 -6.44 -1.69
CA THR A 67 2.95 -7.64 -2.52
C THR A 67 3.69 -8.82 -1.91
N LEU A 68 3.23 -10.02 -2.26
CA LEU A 68 3.88 -11.26 -1.89
C LEU A 68 4.70 -11.79 -3.07
N GLU A 69 5.97 -12.08 -2.82
CA GLU A 69 6.89 -12.68 -3.78
C GLU A 69 7.13 -14.14 -3.39
N ASN A 70 6.83 -15.07 -4.29
CA ASN A 70 7.03 -16.49 -4.07
C ASN A 70 8.35 -16.92 -4.71
N TYR A 71 9.13 -17.70 -3.99
CA TYR A 71 10.23 -18.45 -4.59
C TYR A 71 9.67 -19.70 -5.24
N ASP A 72 9.49 -19.66 -6.57
CA ASP A 72 8.96 -20.79 -7.35
C ASP A 72 10.12 -21.69 -7.85
N PRO A 73 10.06 -23.00 -7.57
CA PRO A 73 11.02 -23.96 -8.13
C PRO A 73 10.99 -24.11 -9.65
N LYS A 74 10.03 -23.50 -10.36
CA LYS A 74 9.85 -23.63 -11.81
C LYS A 74 10.91 -22.94 -12.67
N ASP A 75 11.72 -22.05 -12.12
CA ASP A 75 12.77 -21.34 -12.87
C ASP A 75 14.02 -22.18 -13.15
N GLY A 76 13.94 -23.50 -13.06
CA GLY A 76 15.02 -24.43 -13.42
C GLY A 76 16.24 -24.41 -12.49
N GLN A 77 16.24 -23.63 -11.42
CA GLN A 77 17.18 -23.73 -10.34
C GLN A 77 16.61 -24.65 -9.27
N ASN A 78 17.30 -25.73 -8.96
CA ASN A 78 16.88 -26.72 -7.98
C ASN A 78 16.61 -26.07 -6.62
N PHE A 79 15.33 -25.92 -6.31
CA PHE A 79 14.87 -25.46 -5.03
C PHE A 79 14.85 -26.63 -4.04
N PHE A 80 15.20 -26.32 -2.82
CA PHE A 80 15.19 -27.15 -1.63
C PHE A 80 14.80 -28.62 -1.82
N ALA A 81 15.62 -29.54 -1.38
CA ALA A 81 15.21 -30.92 -1.20
C ALA A 81 14.02 -30.98 -0.22
N GLY A 82 12.78 -30.93 -0.78
CA GLY A 82 11.52 -30.79 -0.04
C GLY A 82 11.12 -29.34 0.27
N ASN A 83 9.95 -28.93 -0.17
CA ASN A 83 9.46 -27.54 -0.13
C ASN A 83 9.16 -27.02 1.29
N THR A 84 9.10 -27.86 2.32
CA THR A 84 8.72 -27.44 3.67
C THR A 84 9.86 -26.73 4.39
N ILE A 85 9.71 -25.42 4.59
CA ILE A 85 10.64 -24.58 5.35
C ILE A 85 10.30 -24.71 6.84
N ARG A 86 11.21 -25.24 7.65
CA ARG A 86 10.96 -25.49 9.08
C ARG A 86 11.43 -24.38 9.98
N ASP A 87 12.62 -23.86 9.70
CA ASP A 87 13.25 -22.80 10.50
C ASP A 87 14.07 -21.89 9.61
N MET A 88 14.27 -20.66 10.05
CA MET A 88 15.11 -19.65 9.43
C MET A 88 16.00 -18.99 10.49
N PHE A 89 17.29 -18.79 10.17
CA PHE A 89 18.27 -18.20 11.08
C PHE A 89 19.03 -17.09 10.37
N PRO A 90 19.10 -15.88 10.91
CA PRO A 90 19.85 -14.78 10.30
C PRO A 90 21.36 -15.09 10.31
N ASP A 91 22.05 -14.65 9.26
CA ASP A 91 23.50 -14.65 9.10
C ASP A 91 23.96 -13.21 8.84
N GLY A 92 24.01 -12.40 9.89
CA GLY A 92 24.15 -10.96 9.81
C GLY A 92 22.97 -10.32 9.08
N ASP A 93 23.20 -9.11 8.54
CA ASP A 93 22.15 -8.33 7.87
C ASP A 93 21.82 -8.78 6.43
N LYS A 94 22.69 -9.59 5.82
CA LYS A 94 22.62 -9.92 4.39
C LYS A 94 22.42 -11.39 4.09
N GLY A 95 22.43 -12.25 5.09
CA GLY A 95 22.31 -13.68 4.92
C GLY A 95 21.17 -14.27 5.71
N LEU A 96 20.58 -15.34 5.19
CA LEU A 96 19.56 -16.12 5.88
C LEU A 96 19.81 -17.60 5.64
N TRP A 97 19.98 -18.35 6.73
CA TRP A 97 20.00 -19.78 6.70
C TRP A 97 18.60 -20.34 6.74
N ILE A 98 18.32 -21.28 5.88
CA ILE A 98 17.02 -21.91 5.72
C ILE A 98 17.16 -23.40 5.95
N LYS A 99 16.35 -23.92 6.86
CA LYS A 99 16.32 -25.33 7.20
C LYS A 99 15.03 -25.95 6.68
N THR A 100 15.18 -27.04 5.95
CA THR A 100 14.09 -27.92 5.51
C THR A 100 14.14 -29.26 6.22
N TYR A 101 13.24 -30.18 5.90
CA TYR A 101 13.31 -31.56 6.39
C TYR A 101 14.47 -32.36 5.79
N TYR A 102 15.01 -31.94 4.65
CA TYR A 102 15.93 -32.74 3.83
C TYR A 102 17.30 -32.08 3.64
N GLY A 103 17.45 -30.84 4.04
CA GLY A 103 18.72 -30.13 3.86
C GLY A 103 18.70 -28.70 4.39
N ILE A 104 19.82 -28.06 4.21
CA ILE A 104 20.09 -26.70 4.65
C ILE A 104 20.56 -25.88 3.45
N ALA A 105 20.04 -24.67 3.33
CA ALA A 105 20.45 -23.73 2.33
C ALA A 105 20.75 -22.37 2.96
N HIS A 106 21.59 -21.60 2.30
CA HIS A 106 21.89 -20.21 2.62
C HIS A 106 21.43 -19.32 1.49
N ILE A 107 20.70 -18.27 1.81
CA ILE A 107 20.29 -17.24 0.84
C ILE A 107 20.96 -15.92 1.16
N ASP A 108 21.50 -15.27 0.15
CA ASP A 108 21.92 -13.87 0.23
C ASP A 108 20.69 -12.99 0.02
N ILE A 109 20.28 -12.24 1.04
CA ILE A 109 19.07 -11.42 1.05
C ILE A 109 19.09 -10.36 -0.05
N THR A 110 20.27 -9.79 -0.34
CA THR A 110 20.42 -8.70 -1.30
C THR A 110 20.34 -9.20 -2.75
N THR A 111 21.10 -10.26 -3.05
CA THR A 111 21.20 -10.80 -4.42
C THR A 111 20.17 -11.87 -4.71
N ARG A 112 19.46 -12.34 -3.69
CA ARG A 112 18.50 -13.45 -3.76
C ARG A 112 19.12 -14.78 -4.21
N LYS A 113 20.45 -14.89 -4.17
CA LYS A 113 21.16 -16.11 -4.56
C LYS A 113 21.09 -17.15 -3.46
N ILE A 114 20.68 -18.37 -3.82
CA ILE A 114 20.62 -19.52 -2.92
C ILE A 114 21.86 -20.39 -3.13
N THR A 115 22.43 -20.87 -2.03
CA THR A 115 23.51 -21.84 -1.99
C THR A 115 23.08 -23.04 -1.14
N TYR A 116 23.16 -24.23 -1.70
CA TYR A 116 22.85 -25.47 -0.98
C TYR A 116 24.09 -26.00 -0.29
N HIS A 117 23.88 -26.59 0.87
CA HIS A 117 24.93 -27.15 1.70
C HIS A 117 24.67 -28.64 1.93
N ASP A 118 24.86 -29.47 0.88
CA ASP A 118 24.68 -30.91 0.92
C ASP A 118 25.70 -31.62 1.85
N GLU A 119 26.80 -30.92 2.17
CA GLU A 119 27.81 -31.37 3.10
C GLU A 119 27.36 -31.35 4.57
N LEU A 120 26.27 -30.61 4.88
CA LEU A 120 25.74 -30.49 6.23
C LEU A 120 24.74 -31.60 6.53
N PRO A 121 24.79 -32.19 7.73
CA PRO A 121 23.87 -33.28 8.10
C PRO A 121 22.44 -32.74 8.26
N ILE A 122 21.47 -33.63 8.05
CA ILE A 122 20.07 -33.36 8.42
C ILE A 122 19.99 -33.15 9.91
N SER A 123 19.63 -31.96 10.33
CA SER A 123 19.71 -31.48 11.69
C SER A 123 18.34 -31.42 12.38
N ASN A 124 18.27 -31.77 13.63
CA ASN A 124 17.13 -31.51 14.48
C ASN A 124 17.09 -30.05 14.96
N MET A 125 18.26 -29.51 15.32
CA MET A 125 18.44 -28.14 15.82
C MET A 125 19.61 -27.46 15.12
N MET A 126 19.46 -26.20 14.90
CA MET A 126 20.46 -25.34 14.28
C MET A 126 20.49 -23.98 14.96
N THR A 127 21.65 -23.37 15.02
CA THR A 127 21.83 -21.96 15.36
C THR A 127 23.02 -21.39 14.57
N CYS A 128 23.04 -20.07 14.40
CA CYS A 128 24.11 -19.38 13.70
C CYS A 128 24.67 -18.25 14.56
N SER A 129 25.98 -18.09 14.56
CA SER A 129 26.64 -16.96 15.20
C SER A 129 26.73 -15.77 14.24
N GLU A 130 26.92 -14.57 14.78
CA GLU A 130 27.11 -13.34 14.01
C GLU A 130 28.33 -13.39 13.04
N ASN A 131 29.27 -14.30 13.27
CA ASN A 131 30.47 -14.49 12.45
C ASN A 131 30.30 -15.49 11.31
N GLY A 132 29.08 -15.96 11.04
CA GLY A 132 28.80 -16.94 9.99
C GLY A 132 29.18 -18.37 10.35
N ILE A 133 29.30 -18.69 11.65
CA ILE A 133 29.52 -20.04 12.14
C ILE A 133 28.18 -20.69 12.43
N VAL A 134 27.95 -21.85 11.87
CA VAL A 134 26.72 -22.63 12.04
C VAL A 134 26.97 -23.81 12.94
N TYR A 135 26.14 -23.97 13.95
CA TYR A 135 26.11 -25.09 14.83
C TYR A 135 24.87 -25.94 14.58
N LEU A 136 25.05 -27.24 14.40
CA LEU A 136 23.99 -28.17 14.05
C LEU A 136 24.05 -29.36 14.99
N VAL A 137 22.92 -29.85 15.45
CA VAL A 137 22.85 -31.14 16.18
C VAL A 137 22.11 -32.14 15.30
N ASP A 138 22.78 -33.27 15.05
CA ASP A 138 22.20 -34.38 14.31
C ASP A 138 21.26 -35.24 15.19
N ARG A 139 20.67 -36.28 14.61
CA ARG A 139 19.72 -37.16 15.29
C ARG A 139 20.35 -37.99 16.42
N ASN A 140 21.68 -38.03 16.46
CA ASN A 140 22.45 -38.78 17.47
C ASN A 140 22.94 -37.87 18.61
N ASN A 141 22.49 -36.62 18.67
CA ASN A 141 22.94 -35.58 19.59
C ASN A 141 24.45 -35.24 19.43
N SER A 142 25.02 -35.42 18.24
CA SER A 142 26.38 -34.96 17.95
C SER A 142 26.33 -33.54 17.41
N LEU A 143 27.23 -32.69 17.90
CA LEU A 143 27.36 -31.29 17.45
C LEU A 143 28.24 -31.22 16.21
N HIS A 144 27.74 -30.59 15.18
CA HIS A 144 28.49 -30.23 13.97
C HIS A 144 28.77 -28.75 13.99
N TYR A 145 30.04 -28.41 13.71
CA TYR A 145 30.52 -27.05 13.51
C TYR A 145 30.75 -26.81 12.03
N PHE A 146 30.27 -25.74 11.49
CA PHE A 146 30.49 -25.31 10.10
C PHE A 146 30.84 -23.83 10.03
N ASN A 147 31.98 -23.53 9.42
CA ASN A 147 32.42 -22.15 9.14
C ASN A 147 32.18 -21.86 7.67
N LYS A 148 31.18 -21.04 7.38
CA LYS A 148 30.75 -20.63 6.03
C LYS A 148 31.92 -20.00 5.24
N ASN A 149 32.79 -19.22 5.89
CA ASN A 149 33.84 -18.45 5.22
C ASN A 149 35.01 -19.33 4.76
N THR A 150 35.34 -20.37 5.52
CA THR A 150 36.44 -21.30 5.21
C THR A 150 35.97 -22.61 4.59
N GLY A 151 34.67 -22.91 4.65
CA GLY A 151 34.08 -24.20 4.29
C GLY A 151 34.48 -25.34 5.25
N PHE A 152 35.05 -24.97 6.39
CA PHE A 152 35.48 -25.96 7.38
C PHE A 152 34.29 -26.59 8.10
N ILE A 153 34.26 -27.92 8.16
CA ILE A 153 33.27 -28.73 8.91
C ILE A 153 33.94 -29.68 9.84
N SER A 154 33.39 -29.83 11.04
CA SER A 154 33.86 -30.83 12.03
C SER A 154 32.70 -31.34 12.87
N LYS A 155 32.88 -32.48 13.55
CA LYS A 155 31.87 -33.13 14.36
C LYS A 155 32.45 -33.52 15.73
N SER A 156 31.65 -33.31 16.79
CA SER A 156 32.00 -33.73 18.17
C SER A 156 30.76 -34.27 18.87
N ASP A 157 30.93 -35.31 19.65
CA ASP A 157 29.84 -35.91 20.46
C ASP A 157 29.67 -35.14 21.77
N LEU A 158 28.42 -34.87 22.15
CA LEU A 158 28.07 -34.19 23.40
C LEU A 158 27.91 -35.22 24.53
N GLU A 159 29.03 -35.80 24.97
CA GLU A 159 29.05 -36.90 25.95
C GLU A 159 28.42 -36.57 27.31
N PHE A 160 28.36 -35.25 27.65
CA PHE A 160 27.78 -34.76 28.91
C PHE A 160 26.26 -34.62 28.87
N ILE A 161 25.64 -34.74 27.70
CA ILE A 161 24.17 -34.76 27.54
C ILE A 161 23.72 -36.21 27.54
N SER A 162 22.84 -36.57 28.47
CA SER A 162 22.30 -37.92 28.54
C SER A 162 21.49 -38.28 27.29
N LYS A 163 21.56 -39.54 26.86
CA LYS A 163 20.86 -40.06 25.67
C LYS A 163 19.32 -39.97 25.75
N ASP A 164 18.78 -39.87 26.97
CA ASP A 164 17.35 -39.68 27.21
C ASP A 164 16.93 -38.22 27.31
N GLU A 165 17.86 -37.27 27.14
CA GLU A 165 17.58 -35.87 27.05
C GLU A 165 17.39 -35.43 25.58
N ASN A 166 16.32 -34.69 25.35
CA ASN A 166 16.02 -34.11 24.04
C ASN A 166 16.42 -32.65 24.00
N ILE A 167 17.26 -32.26 23.08
CA ILE A 167 17.65 -30.88 22.85
C ILE A 167 16.44 -30.14 22.27
N LYS A 168 16.10 -29.00 22.87
CA LYS A 168 14.96 -28.14 22.52
C LYS A 168 15.36 -26.86 21.80
N LEU A 169 16.52 -26.30 22.18
CA LEU A 169 17.07 -25.08 21.61
C LEU A 169 18.59 -25.06 21.76
N MET A 170 19.25 -24.49 20.76
CA MET A 170 20.64 -24.05 20.90
C MET A 170 20.68 -22.54 20.68
N HIS A 171 21.49 -21.84 21.43
CA HIS A 171 21.67 -20.42 21.34
C HIS A 171 23.13 -20.01 21.46
N CYS A 172 23.68 -19.29 20.50
CA CYS A 172 25.03 -18.77 20.56
C CYS A 172 25.12 -17.63 21.58
N TYR A 173 26.10 -17.66 22.46
CA TYR A 173 26.36 -16.66 23.48
C TYR A 173 27.82 -16.19 23.39
N GLY A 174 27.99 -14.95 22.91
CA GLY A 174 29.32 -14.46 22.59
C GLY A 174 29.97 -15.18 21.41
N ARG A 175 31.31 -15.19 21.35
CA ARG A 175 32.05 -15.74 20.20
C ARG A 175 32.21 -17.25 20.20
N ASP A 176 32.47 -17.83 21.39
CA ASP A 176 32.90 -19.22 21.54
C ASP A 176 32.06 -20.02 22.53
N SER A 177 30.92 -19.49 22.94
CA SER A 177 30.04 -20.11 23.92
C SER A 177 28.68 -20.44 23.32
N LEU A 178 28.15 -21.56 23.68
CA LEU A 178 26.86 -22.07 23.24
C LEU A 178 26.04 -22.55 24.43
N TYR A 179 24.80 -22.05 24.53
CA TYR A 179 23.80 -22.61 25.42
C TYR A 179 23.03 -23.73 24.70
N CYS A 180 22.86 -24.84 25.36
CA CYS A 180 22.07 -25.99 24.93
C CYS A 180 20.96 -26.26 25.94
N PHE A 181 19.71 -26.05 25.53
CA PHE A 181 18.52 -26.28 26.34
C PHE A 181 17.97 -27.67 26.03
N THR A 182 17.86 -28.51 27.03
CA THR A 182 17.22 -29.82 26.91
C THR A 182 15.88 -29.85 27.66
N ASN A 183 15.17 -30.97 27.61
CA ASN A 183 13.94 -31.13 28.38
C ASN A 183 14.16 -31.20 29.91
N ARG A 184 15.41 -31.31 30.41
CA ARG A 184 15.74 -31.43 31.83
C ARG A 184 16.77 -30.44 32.34
N ASN A 185 17.64 -29.96 31.48
CA ASN A 185 18.78 -29.15 31.89
C ASN A 185 19.10 -28.06 30.87
N ILE A 186 19.84 -27.05 31.32
CA ILE A 186 20.46 -26.04 30.46
C ILE A 186 21.97 -26.21 30.61
N TYR A 187 22.67 -26.35 29.50
CA TYR A 187 24.12 -26.55 29.46
C TYR A 187 24.79 -25.32 28.82
N LEU A 188 25.77 -24.74 29.50
CA LEU A 188 26.70 -23.77 28.90
C LEU A 188 27.98 -24.49 28.52
N MET A 189 28.35 -24.44 27.25
CA MET A 189 29.56 -25.03 26.73
C MET A 189 30.43 -24.02 26.00
N THR A 190 31.72 -24.23 25.97
CA THR A 190 32.67 -23.49 25.15
C THR A 190 33.15 -24.39 24.01
N ILE A 191 33.31 -23.79 22.84
CA ILE A 191 33.76 -24.50 21.66
C ILE A 191 35.15 -23.99 21.32
N SER A 192 36.12 -24.88 21.29
CA SER A 192 37.46 -24.60 20.80
C SER A 192 37.67 -25.30 19.47
N VAL A 193 38.17 -24.57 18.46
CA VAL A 193 38.32 -25.07 17.09
C VAL A 193 39.77 -25.10 16.72
N ASP A 194 40.27 -26.27 16.26
CA ASP A 194 41.57 -26.41 15.59
C ASP A 194 41.35 -26.76 14.11
N GLU A 195 41.42 -25.76 13.26
CA GLU A 195 41.24 -25.92 11.81
C GLU A 195 42.37 -26.77 11.17
N ARG A 196 43.57 -26.89 11.83
CA ARG A 196 44.67 -27.66 11.31
C ARG A 196 44.46 -29.16 11.53
N GLU A 197 43.95 -29.53 12.73
CA GLU A 197 43.58 -30.90 13.06
C GLU A 197 42.19 -31.30 12.54
N LYS A 198 41.49 -30.35 11.95
CA LYS A 198 40.09 -30.52 11.49
C LYS A 198 39.16 -30.99 12.59
N LYS A 199 39.32 -30.47 13.79
CA LYS A 199 38.58 -30.88 14.99
C LYS A 199 38.06 -29.67 15.76
N HIS A 200 36.94 -29.82 16.43
CA HIS A 200 36.49 -28.94 17.49
C HIS A 200 36.21 -29.75 18.76
N ASP A 201 36.49 -29.16 19.89
CA ASP A 201 36.21 -29.76 21.20
C ASP A 201 35.14 -28.92 21.92
N CYS A 202 34.18 -29.62 22.53
CA CYS A 202 33.10 -29.04 23.32
C CYS A 202 33.38 -29.26 24.80
N LEU A 203 33.62 -28.18 25.54
CA LEU A 203 33.89 -28.24 26.97
C LEU A 203 32.70 -27.72 27.76
N LEU A 204 32.10 -28.57 28.61
CA LEU A 204 31.05 -28.17 29.52
C LEU A 204 31.59 -27.18 30.56
N LYS A 205 31.01 -25.97 30.61
CA LYS A 205 31.33 -24.96 31.62
C LYS A 205 30.39 -25.00 32.82
N LYS A 206 29.09 -25.09 32.56
CA LYS A 206 28.08 -25.00 33.61
C LYS A 206 26.83 -25.78 33.21
N LYS A 207 26.14 -26.32 34.23
CA LYS A 207 24.88 -27.01 34.08
C LYS A 207 23.88 -26.43 35.06
N TYR A 208 22.63 -26.24 34.59
CA TYR A 208 21.50 -25.74 35.38
C TYR A 208 20.35 -26.75 35.26
N ASP A 209 19.71 -27.09 36.36
CA ASP A 209 18.53 -27.95 36.34
C ASP A 209 17.31 -27.15 35.90
N ALA A 210 16.59 -27.62 34.89
CA ALA A 210 15.41 -26.97 34.34
C ALA A 210 14.45 -28.01 33.76
N ASP A 211 13.16 -27.85 33.99
CA ASP A 211 12.11 -28.70 33.44
C ASP A 211 11.45 -27.99 32.28
N ILE A 212 11.82 -28.29 31.04
CA ILE A 212 11.48 -27.51 29.85
C ILE A 212 10.59 -28.30 28.89
N GLU A 213 9.38 -27.84 28.64
CA GLU A 213 8.50 -28.30 27.56
C GLU A 213 8.83 -27.61 26.23
N PHE A 214 8.90 -26.28 26.27
CA PHE A 214 9.20 -25.45 25.14
C PHE A 214 10.09 -24.29 25.58
N VAL A 215 11.01 -23.88 24.72
CA VAL A 215 11.89 -22.74 24.95
C VAL A 215 12.01 -21.89 23.69
N SER A 216 12.07 -20.58 23.86
CA SER A 216 12.31 -19.60 22.82
C SER A 216 13.38 -18.61 23.27
N SER A 217 14.29 -18.27 22.38
CA SER A 217 15.26 -17.20 22.59
C SER A 217 14.83 -15.94 21.82
N THR A 218 15.08 -14.78 22.41
CA THR A 218 14.99 -13.53 21.65
C THR A 218 16.28 -13.35 20.85
N PRO A 219 16.23 -13.06 19.57
CA PRO A 219 17.43 -12.69 18.82
C PRO A 219 18.13 -11.50 19.51
N ASN A 220 19.44 -11.59 19.72
CA ASN A 220 20.27 -10.55 20.37
C ASN A 220 19.91 -10.22 21.83
N GLY A 221 19.18 -11.10 22.54
CA GLY A 221 18.82 -10.89 23.93
C GLY A 221 19.66 -11.78 24.88
N SER A 222 19.91 -11.26 26.10
CA SER A 222 20.56 -12.05 27.20
C SER A 222 19.59 -13.03 27.86
N ASN A 223 18.30 -13.06 27.48
CA ASN A 223 17.25 -13.83 28.12
C ASN A 223 16.60 -14.85 27.18
N CYS A 224 16.42 -16.06 27.70
CA CYS A 224 15.57 -17.09 27.09
C CYS A 224 14.31 -17.30 27.94
N HIS A 225 13.17 -17.45 27.27
CA HIS A 225 11.92 -17.77 27.96
C HIS A 225 11.53 -19.20 27.68
N PHE A 226 11.13 -19.93 28.71
CA PHE A 226 10.68 -21.30 28.57
C PHE A 226 9.44 -21.59 29.43
N ILE A 227 8.71 -22.61 29.03
CA ILE A 227 7.57 -23.11 29.80
C ILE A 227 7.96 -24.44 30.49
N SER A 228 7.60 -24.54 31.75
CA SER A 228 7.83 -25.78 32.51
C SER A 228 6.87 -26.87 32.08
N ASN A 229 7.36 -28.08 31.95
CA ASN A 229 6.54 -29.25 31.65
C ASN A 229 5.58 -29.58 32.81
N LYS A 230 6.03 -29.40 34.07
CA LYS A 230 5.26 -29.75 35.28
C LYS A 230 4.24 -28.68 35.63
N THR A 231 4.66 -27.42 35.75
CA THR A 231 3.81 -26.32 36.23
C THR A 231 3.05 -25.63 35.13
N LYS A 232 3.53 -25.71 33.90
CA LYS A 232 3.03 -24.91 32.75
C LYS A 232 3.17 -23.39 32.92
N ASP A 233 4.01 -22.99 33.91
CA ASP A 233 4.34 -21.59 34.09
C ASP A 233 5.49 -21.17 33.17
N ILE A 234 5.56 -19.86 32.88
CA ILE A 234 6.63 -19.28 32.06
C ILE A 234 7.76 -18.83 32.95
N TYR A 235 8.95 -19.28 32.62
CA TYR A 235 10.19 -18.90 33.28
C TYR A 235 11.11 -18.15 32.35
N THR A 236 11.90 -17.25 32.90
CA THR A 236 13.01 -16.57 32.22
C THR A 236 14.31 -17.15 32.72
N PHE A 237 15.20 -17.47 31.80
CA PHE A 237 16.59 -17.80 32.09
C PHE A 237 17.47 -16.67 31.65
N ASP A 238 18.16 -16.03 32.56
CA ASP A 238 19.16 -15.00 32.27
C ASP A 238 20.49 -15.69 31.91
N MET A 239 20.98 -15.45 30.71
CA MET A 239 22.21 -16.03 30.22
C MET A 239 23.49 -15.41 30.77
N GLU A 240 23.39 -14.18 31.33
CA GLU A 240 24.54 -13.50 31.95
C GLU A 240 24.79 -14.06 33.36
N ASP A 241 23.76 -14.09 34.19
CA ASP A 241 23.86 -14.49 35.60
C ASP A 241 23.59 -16.00 35.78
N GLY A 242 22.83 -16.58 34.85
CA GLY A 242 22.38 -17.99 34.93
C GLY A 242 21.24 -18.21 35.92
N GLU A 243 20.48 -17.17 36.20
CA GLU A 243 19.31 -17.27 37.09
C GLU A 243 18.05 -17.69 36.33
N ILE A 244 17.23 -18.50 37.01
CA ILE A 244 15.93 -18.94 36.53
C ILE A 244 14.85 -18.30 37.40
N ASN A 245 14.05 -17.41 36.80
CA ASN A 245 13.00 -16.70 37.50
C ASN A 245 11.64 -17.00 36.89
N CYS A 246 10.59 -17.17 37.73
CA CYS A 246 9.23 -17.32 37.24
C CYS A 246 8.74 -15.99 36.70
N TYR A 247 8.50 -15.93 35.39
CA TYR A 247 8.01 -14.72 34.71
C TYR A 247 6.50 -14.58 34.86
N ALA A 248 5.73 -15.66 34.61
CA ALA A 248 4.27 -15.63 34.68
C ALA A 248 3.70 -16.98 35.12
N PRO A 249 3.00 -17.06 36.30
CA PRO A 249 2.39 -18.28 36.83
C PRO A 249 1.04 -18.58 36.15
N ILE A 250 1.06 -19.00 34.89
CA ILE A 250 -0.14 -19.25 34.07
C ILE A 250 -0.67 -20.68 34.16
N GLY A 251 0.08 -21.60 34.76
CA GLY A 251 -0.25 -23.02 34.73
C GLY A 251 -1.65 -23.38 35.18
N LYS A 252 -2.20 -22.65 36.15
CA LYS A 252 -3.59 -22.85 36.61
C LYS A 252 -4.66 -22.48 35.56
N TYR A 253 -4.33 -21.64 34.59
CA TYR A 253 -5.22 -21.21 33.52
C TYR A 253 -4.99 -21.96 32.21
N PHE A 254 -3.94 -22.83 32.19
CA PHE A 254 -3.52 -23.48 30.97
C PHE A 254 -4.53 -24.54 30.54
N PRO A 255 -5.06 -24.49 29.29
CA PRO A 255 -6.09 -25.42 28.84
C PRO A 255 -5.54 -26.88 28.77
N LYS A 256 -6.33 -27.84 29.20
CA LYS A 256 -5.96 -29.25 29.10
C LYS A 256 -5.80 -29.70 27.66
N GLY A 257 -4.69 -30.34 27.34
CA GLY A 257 -4.41 -30.83 25.98
C GLY A 257 -3.70 -29.83 25.06
N GLU A 258 -3.57 -28.58 25.45
CA GLU A 258 -2.82 -27.59 24.71
C GLU A 258 -1.30 -27.77 24.91
N ARG A 259 -0.56 -27.30 23.85
CA ARG A 259 0.90 -27.22 23.89
C ARG A 259 1.33 -25.82 23.45
N VAL A 260 2.38 -25.31 24.08
CA VAL A 260 3.00 -24.06 23.59
C VAL A 260 3.86 -24.39 22.38
N ARG A 261 3.75 -23.54 21.37
CA ARG A 261 4.51 -23.62 20.11
C ARG A 261 5.40 -22.41 19.88
N ALA A 262 5.04 -21.27 20.48
CA ALA A 262 5.81 -20.05 20.37
C ALA A 262 5.67 -19.21 21.65
N ILE A 263 6.73 -18.52 22.04
CA ILE A 263 6.75 -17.53 23.13
C ILE A 263 7.46 -16.30 22.58
N LEU A 264 6.86 -15.13 22.74
CA LEU A 264 7.43 -13.87 22.31
C LEU A 264 7.24 -12.82 23.41
N PRO A 265 8.31 -12.42 24.12
CA PRO A 265 8.27 -11.25 24.99
C PRO A 265 7.98 -9.98 24.23
N TYR A 266 7.11 -9.14 24.77
CA TYR A 266 6.73 -7.89 24.14
C TYR A 266 6.39 -6.82 25.17
N ASN A 267 7.15 -5.74 25.20
CA ASN A 267 7.01 -4.64 26.18
C ASN A 267 6.80 -5.17 27.61
N ASN A 268 5.64 -4.91 28.21
CA ASN A 268 5.29 -5.34 29.56
C ASN A 268 4.51 -6.67 29.61
N GLY A 269 4.64 -7.57 28.63
CA GLY A 269 3.91 -8.84 28.61
C GLY A 269 4.57 -9.89 27.75
N VAL A 270 3.88 -11.00 27.54
CA VAL A 270 4.33 -12.11 26.70
C VAL A 270 3.21 -12.59 25.81
N TYR A 271 3.47 -12.72 24.52
CA TYR A 271 2.63 -13.45 23.59
C TYR A 271 2.98 -14.94 23.62
N VAL A 272 1.96 -15.77 23.69
CA VAL A 272 2.09 -17.22 23.71
C VAL A 272 1.24 -17.83 22.60
N GLY A 273 1.90 -18.49 21.65
CA GLY A 273 1.25 -19.25 20.58
C GLY A 273 0.92 -20.67 21.04
N LEU A 274 -0.34 -21.06 20.92
CA LEU A 274 -0.88 -22.34 21.36
C LEU A 274 -1.15 -23.27 20.17
N SER A 275 -1.26 -24.57 20.45
CA SER A 275 -1.44 -25.60 19.42
C SER A 275 -2.83 -25.59 18.75
N VAL A 276 -3.88 -25.03 19.43
CA VAL A 276 -5.26 -24.97 18.93
C VAL A 276 -5.92 -23.64 19.22
N SER A 277 -5.66 -23.05 20.41
CA SER A 277 -6.39 -21.87 20.92
C SER A 277 -5.82 -20.53 20.46
N GLY A 278 -4.98 -20.50 19.41
CA GLY A 278 -4.44 -19.27 18.84
C GLY A 278 -3.34 -18.61 19.66
N VAL A 279 -3.40 -17.29 19.81
CA VAL A 279 -2.40 -16.49 20.52
C VAL A 279 -3.00 -15.90 21.79
N TRP A 280 -2.29 -16.08 22.89
CA TRP A 280 -2.58 -15.41 24.16
C TRP A 280 -1.60 -14.26 24.40
N PHE A 281 -2.08 -13.19 24.97
CA PHE A 281 -1.24 -12.13 25.55
C PHE A 281 -1.38 -12.18 27.07
N ILE A 282 -0.26 -12.24 27.78
CA ILE A 282 -0.19 -12.31 29.22
C ILE A 282 0.42 -11.01 29.72
N THR A 283 -0.35 -10.26 30.49
CA THR A 283 0.08 -8.99 31.06
C THR A 283 0.90 -9.20 32.34
N PRO A 284 1.67 -8.19 32.81
CA PRO A 284 2.50 -8.33 34.02
C PRO A 284 1.70 -8.60 35.29
N ASP A 285 0.44 -8.20 35.35
CA ASP A 285 -0.48 -8.52 36.46
C ASP A 285 -1.11 -9.92 36.31
N ASN A 286 -0.56 -10.76 35.42
CA ASN A 286 -0.99 -12.13 35.11
C ASN A 286 -2.43 -12.27 34.61
N LYS A 287 -2.98 -11.22 34.03
CA LYS A 287 -4.24 -11.31 33.26
C LYS A 287 -3.94 -11.87 31.89
N ILE A 288 -4.79 -12.80 31.47
CA ILE A 288 -4.71 -13.41 30.13
C ILE A 288 -5.75 -12.72 29.24
N ALA A 289 -5.27 -12.13 28.16
CA ALA A 289 -6.10 -11.62 27.10
C ALA A 289 -5.93 -12.49 25.85
N THR A 290 -7.02 -12.95 25.25
CA THR A 290 -6.95 -13.62 23.95
C THR A 290 -6.91 -12.54 22.87
N THR A 291 -5.87 -12.56 22.07
CA THR A 291 -5.68 -11.56 21.02
C THR A 291 -6.31 -11.96 19.69
N THR A 292 -6.75 -13.21 19.54
CA THR A 292 -7.28 -13.69 18.27
C THR A 292 -8.51 -14.55 18.47
N PRO A 293 -9.59 -14.35 17.70
CA PRO A 293 -10.77 -15.22 17.70
C PRO A 293 -10.54 -16.54 16.94
N ILE A 294 -9.28 -17.02 16.81
CA ILE A 294 -8.91 -18.05 15.87
C ILE A 294 -8.74 -19.37 16.58
N ASN A 295 -9.54 -20.34 16.19
CA ASN A 295 -9.39 -21.75 16.58
C ASN A 295 -8.36 -22.44 15.68
N THR A 296 -7.15 -21.88 15.55
CA THR A 296 -6.07 -22.47 14.76
C THR A 296 -4.77 -22.43 15.54
N GLY A 297 -3.94 -23.46 15.38
CA GLY A 297 -2.62 -23.53 15.99
C GLY A 297 -1.70 -22.43 15.48
N VAL A 298 -0.76 -22.01 16.32
CA VAL A 298 0.27 -21.03 15.99
C VAL A 298 1.62 -21.69 16.11
N PHE A 299 2.40 -21.69 15.01
CA PHE A 299 3.73 -22.33 15.01
C PHE A 299 4.85 -21.37 15.37
N THR A 300 4.72 -20.10 15.00
CA THR A 300 5.79 -19.11 15.21
C THR A 300 5.21 -17.72 15.45
N LEU A 301 5.94 -16.92 16.21
CA LEU A 301 5.65 -15.51 16.48
C LEU A 301 6.90 -14.69 16.18
N LEU A 302 6.70 -13.50 15.58
CA LEU A 302 7.78 -12.57 15.27
C LEU A 302 7.33 -11.15 15.64
N LYS A 303 8.15 -10.43 16.40
CA LYS A 303 7.96 -8.98 16.62
C LYS A 303 8.45 -8.23 15.40
N ASP A 304 7.62 -7.33 14.88
CA ASP A 304 8.07 -6.38 13.86
C ASP A 304 9.05 -5.37 14.48
N ASN A 305 10.19 -5.16 13.82
CA ASN A 305 11.25 -4.28 14.32
C ASN A 305 10.99 -2.80 14.04
N ARG A 306 9.97 -2.48 13.23
CA ARG A 306 9.66 -1.13 12.74
C ARG A 306 8.30 -0.62 13.20
N GLN A 307 7.33 -1.50 13.32
CA GLN A 307 5.94 -1.18 13.65
C GLN A 307 5.45 -1.98 14.86
N ASN A 308 4.39 -1.49 15.52
CA ASN A 308 3.78 -2.18 16.64
C ASN A 308 2.93 -3.38 16.16
N ILE A 309 3.60 -4.38 15.61
CA ILE A 309 2.98 -5.57 15.05
C ILE A 309 3.64 -6.81 15.65
N VAL A 310 2.81 -7.80 15.94
CA VAL A 310 3.25 -9.18 16.14
C VAL A 310 2.74 -10.02 14.98
N TRP A 311 3.66 -10.62 14.27
CA TRP A 311 3.36 -11.58 13.21
C TRP A 311 3.17 -12.97 13.82
N ALA A 312 2.09 -13.66 13.42
CA ALA A 312 1.81 -15.02 13.86
C ALA A 312 1.67 -15.95 12.65
N GLY A 313 2.58 -16.92 12.56
CA GLY A 313 2.51 -18.00 11.58
C GLY A 313 1.62 -19.12 12.09
N THR A 314 0.58 -19.49 11.33
CA THR A 314 -0.48 -20.39 11.78
C THR A 314 -0.46 -21.75 11.10
N ASP A 315 -1.19 -22.71 11.70
CA ASP A 315 -1.46 -24.03 11.14
C ASP A 315 -2.75 -23.98 10.28
N GLY A 316 -2.59 -23.55 9.03
CA GLY A 316 -3.67 -23.57 8.03
C GLY A 316 -4.46 -22.29 7.83
N SER A 317 -4.20 -21.20 8.58
CA SER A 317 -4.84 -19.89 8.36
C SER A 317 -3.93 -18.82 7.75
N GLY A 318 -2.70 -19.19 7.37
CA GLY A 318 -1.73 -18.26 6.78
C GLY A 318 -0.94 -17.47 7.81
N LEU A 319 -0.42 -16.33 7.40
CA LEU A 319 0.31 -15.39 8.23
C LEU A 319 -0.66 -14.30 8.74
N MET A 320 -0.66 -14.09 10.06
CA MET A 320 -1.48 -13.07 10.70
C MET A 320 -0.65 -11.90 11.16
N ASN A 321 -1.14 -10.71 10.88
CA ASN A 321 -0.64 -9.45 11.39
C ASN A 321 -1.52 -9.06 12.59
N LEU A 322 -0.95 -9.10 13.79
CA LEU A 322 -1.60 -8.68 15.03
C LEU A 322 -1.13 -7.24 15.32
N HIS A 323 -1.88 -6.27 14.86
CA HIS A 323 -1.55 -4.87 15.11
C HIS A 323 -1.93 -4.49 16.55
N ILE A 324 -0.98 -3.90 17.25
CA ILE A 324 -1.14 -3.48 18.64
C ILE A 324 -1.30 -1.98 18.64
N ASP A 325 -2.56 -1.55 18.54
CA ASP A 325 -2.91 -0.14 18.61
C ASP A 325 -2.93 0.37 20.06
N ASN A 326 -2.55 1.64 20.21
CA ASN A 326 -2.81 2.39 21.43
C ASN A 326 -4.32 2.65 21.62
N LEU A 327 -5.10 2.49 20.56
CA LEU A 327 -6.54 2.66 20.54
C LEU A 327 -7.22 1.29 20.41
N ILE A 328 -8.08 0.99 21.35
CA ILE A 328 -8.88 -0.23 21.32
C ILE A 328 -10.24 0.09 20.72
N PHE A 329 -10.53 -0.48 19.55
CA PHE A 329 -11.85 -0.45 18.94
C PHE A 329 -12.62 -1.73 19.33
N GLU A 330 -13.81 -1.57 19.83
CA GLU A 330 -14.72 -2.68 20.06
C GLU A 330 -16.03 -2.43 19.34
N GLU A 331 -16.55 -3.44 18.66
CA GLU A 331 -17.82 -3.38 17.95
C GLU A 331 -18.86 -4.29 18.58
N ILE A 332 -19.96 -3.68 19.02
CA ILE A 332 -21.20 -4.33 19.46
C ILE A 332 -22.09 -4.47 18.23
N SER A 333 -21.77 -5.42 17.35
CA SER A 333 -22.57 -5.65 16.14
C SER A 333 -23.88 -6.39 16.46
N TYR A 334 -24.92 -6.15 15.67
CA TYR A 334 -26.22 -6.79 15.84
C TYR A 334 -26.16 -8.32 15.75
N SER A 335 -25.19 -8.88 15.01
CA SER A 335 -24.95 -10.33 14.94
C SER A 335 -24.51 -10.95 16.26
N LYS A 336 -23.96 -10.14 17.18
CA LYS A 336 -23.53 -10.58 18.53
C LYS A 336 -24.64 -10.44 19.58
N LEU A 337 -25.75 -9.73 19.26
CA LEU A 337 -26.84 -9.52 20.21
C LEU A 337 -27.74 -10.76 20.27
N PRO A 338 -28.12 -11.22 21.46
CA PRO A 338 -29.08 -12.33 21.65
C PRO A 338 -30.53 -11.92 21.34
N VAL A 339 -30.77 -10.62 21.12
CA VAL A 339 -32.09 -10.06 20.79
C VAL A 339 -32.08 -9.51 19.35
N PRO A 340 -33.17 -9.65 18.59
CA PRO A 340 -33.22 -9.18 17.21
C PRO A 340 -33.28 -7.66 17.16
N VAL A 341 -32.23 -7.02 16.65
CA VAL A 341 -32.14 -5.58 16.32
C VAL A 341 -31.73 -5.47 14.86
N LYS A 342 -32.37 -4.57 14.11
CA LYS A 342 -32.12 -4.39 12.67
C LYS A 342 -32.06 -2.92 12.27
N MET A 343 -32.56 -2.03 13.12
CA MET A 343 -32.67 -0.61 12.80
C MET A 343 -31.50 0.19 13.35
N PRO A 344 -31.05 1.27 12.66
CA PRO A 344 -29.93 2.06 13.07
C PRO A 344 -29.99 2.58 14.49
N VAL A 345 -28.85 2.61 15.17
CA VAL A 345 -28.72 3.27 16.49
C VAL A 345 -28.76 4.78 16.29
N ARG A 346 -29.57 5.48 17.10
CA ARG A 346 -29.76 6.94 17.03
C ARG A 346 -29.41 7.68 18.32
N SER A 347 -29.30 6.97 19.42
CA SER A 347 -28.91 7.55 20.71
C SER A 347 -28.19 6.51 21.56
N ILE A 348 -27.21 6.96 22.33
CA ILE A 348 -26.39 6.11 23.20
C ILE A 348 -26.19 6.82 24.54
N LEU A 349 -26.25 6.03 25.61
CA LEU A 349 -25.91 6.46 26.95
C LEU A 349 -25.31 5.29 27.73
N LEU A 350 -24.17 5.46 28.37
CA LEU A 350 -23.72 4.61 29.45
C LEU A 350 -24.12 5.28 30.77
N ASP A 351 -25.03 4.68 31.51
CA ASP A 351 -25.56 5.27 32.72
C ASP A 351 -24.61 5.07 33.93
N LYS A 352 -24.88 5.80 35.02
CA LYS A 352 -24.06 5.73 36.24
C LYS A 352 -24.06 4.35 36.91
N LYS A 353 -24.95 3.44 36.53
CA LYS A 353 -24.98 2.06 37.01
C LYS A 353 -24.20 1.10 36.11
N GLY A 354 -23.50 1.61 35.08
CA GLY A 354 -22.77 0.79 34.12
C GLY A 354 -23.66 0.08 33.11
N LYS A 355 -24.93 0.53 32.92
CA LYS A 355 -25.82 -0.04 31.91
C LYS A 355 -25.76 0.79 30.64
N LEU A 356 -25.40 0.15 29.53
CA LEU A 356 -25.42 0.77 28.22
C LEU A 356 -26.82 0.76 27.63
N TRP A 357 -27.28 1.92 27.18
CA TRP A 357 -28.58 2.15 26.56
C TRP A 357 -28.36 2.56 25.11
N CYS A 358 -29.02 1.90 24.18
CA CYS A 358 -28.95 2.19 22.75
C CYS A 358 -30.38 2.31 22.18
N GLY A 359 -30.77 3.53 21.84
CA GLY A 359 -32.00 3.83 21.17
C GLY A 359 -31.90 3.66 19.67
N THR A 360 -32.92 3.08 19.05
CA THR A 360 -32.92 2.76 17.62
C THR A 360 -34.04 3.46 16.86
N LYS A 361 -33.90 3.54 15.54
CA LYS A 361 -34.91 4.08 14.63
C LYS A 361 -35.93 3.00 14.25
N GLY A 362 -36.74 2.48 15.24
CA GLY A 362 -37.85 1.55 14.98
C GLY A 362 -37.87 0.27 15.82
N ASP A 363 -36.73 -0.12 16.40
CA ASP A 363 -36.64 -1.32 17.24
C ASP A 363 -36.75 -1.05 18.76
N GLY A 364 -37.05 0.20 19.16
CA GLY A 364 -37.03 0.60 20.55
C GLY A 364 -35.65 0.81 21.10
N ILE A 365 -35.39 0.31 22.31
CA ILE A 365 -34.11 0.41 23.01
C ILE A 365 -33.59 -1.00 23.27
N PHE A 366 -32.33 -1.24 23.01
CA PHE A 366 -31.63 -2.38 23.62
C PHE A 366 -30.68 -1.89 24.71
N THR A 367 -30.55 -2.68 25.77
CA THR A 367 -29.70 -2.33 26.89
C THR A 367 -28.75 -3.47 27.21
N ILE A 368 -27.55 -3.14 27.67
CA ILE A 368 -26.53 -4.09 28.12
C ILE A 368 -26.20 -3.75 29.58
N SER A 369 -26.57 -4.65 30.50
CA SER A 369 -26.31 -4.48 31.94
C SER A 369 -24.86 -4.78 32.26
N ASP A 370 -24.30 -4.10 33.26
CA ASP A 370 -22.91 -4.26 33.72
C ASP A 370 -21.91 -4.22 32.56
N PHE A 371 -22.08 -3.21 31.69
CA PHE A 371 -21.29 -3.08 30.48
C PHE A 371 -19.80 -2.99 30.80
N ALA A 372 -19.06 -3.94 30.31
CA ALA A 372 -17.61 -3.98 30.38
C ALA A 372 -17.04 -4.29 28.99
N PRO A 373 -15.81 -3.85 28.71
CA PRO A 373 -15.15 -4.14 27.45
C PRO A 373 -15.12 -5.63 27.15
N PHE A 374 -15.41 -5.99 25.89
CA PHE A 374 -15.30 -7.35 25.36
C PHE A 374 -16.12 -8.40 26.13
N MET A 375 -17.16 -7.97 26.85
CA MET A 375 -18.02 -8.85 27.58
C MET A 375 -18.81 -9.76 26.63
N ARG A 376 -19.12 -10.97 27.09
CA ARG A 376 -20.00 -11.88 26.35
C ARG A 376 -21.46 -11.42 26.46
N LEU A 377 -22.06 -11.11 25.30
CA LEU A 377 -23.47 -10.74 25.21
C LEU A 377 -24.34 -11.99 25.22
N ASN A 378 -25.36 -12.02 26.12
CA ASN A 378 -26.31 -13.12 26.28
C ASN A 378 -27.65 -12.60 26.74
N GLU A 379 -28.67 -13.45 26.80
CA GLU A 379 -30.04 -13.10 27.22
C GLU A 379 -30.16 -12.60 28.66
N GLN A 380 -29.16 -12.80 29.51
CA GLN A 380 -29.17 -12.34 30.90
C GLN A 380 -28.76 -10.87 31.00
N ASN A 381 -27.77 -10.46 30.19
CA ASN A 381 -27.27 -9.10 30.24
C ASN A 381 -27.81 -8.16 29.14
N VAL A 382 -28.42 -8.68 28.07
CA VAL A 382 -29.02 -7.88 27.00
C VAL A 382 -30.54 -7.96 27.06
N LYS A 383 -31.17 -6.78 27.07
CA LYS A 383 -32.66 -6.66 27.05
C LYS A 383 -33.10 -5.74 25.93
N LYS A 384 -34.25 -6.02 25.33
CA LYS A 384 -34.93 -5.15 24.38
C LYS A 384 -36.18 -4.55 24.99
N ILE A 385 -36.31 -3.23 24.90
CA ILE A 385 -37.45 -2.44 25.44
C ILE A 385 -38.21 -1.82 24.27
N THR A 386 -39.49 -2.07 24.17
CA THR A 386 -40.36 -1.61 23.08
C THR A 386 -41.70 -1.14 23.61
N THR A 387 -42.49 -0.55 22.73
CA THR A 387 -43.89 -0.19 23.06
C THR A 387 -44.77 -1.40 23.43
N SER A 388 -44.38 -2.62 23.05
CA SER A 388 -45.12 -3.84 23.35
C SER A 388 -44.85 -4.42 24.75
N ASN A 389 -43.73 -4.09 25.36
CA ASN A 389 -43.29 -4.64 26.65
C ASN A 389 -42.97 -3.58 27.71
N SER A 390 -43.22 -2.29 27.39
CA SER A 390 -43.01 -1.17 28.31
C SER A 390 -43.97 -0.03 28.02
N SER A 391 -43.92 1.03 28.83
CA SER A 391 -44.61 2.29 28.58
C SER A 391 -43.88 3.26 27.66
N LEU A 392 -42.94 2.76 26.80
CA LEU A 392 -42.30 3.55 25.81
C LEU A 392 -43.34 4.07 24.80
N VAL A 393 -43.31 5.37 24.50
CA VAL A 393 -44.31 6.01 23.64
C VAL A 393 -44.16 5.59 22.18
N ASN A 394 -42.93 5.45 21.69
CA ASN A 394 -42.66 5.07 20.32
C ASN A 394 -41.35 4.32 20.23
N ASN A 395 -41.25 3.37 19.27
CA ASN A 395 -40.02 2.59 19.04
C ASN A 395 -38.91 3.37 18.28
N ASN A 396 -39.19 4.55 17.74
CA ASN A 396 -38.17 5.46 17.20
C ASN A 396 -37.62 6.30 18.36
N VAL A 397 -36.45 5.95 18.85
CA VAL A 397 -35.81 6.57 20.00
C VAL A 397 -34.60 7.37 19.54
N TYR A 398 -34.72 8.70 19.65
CA TYR A 398 -33.69 9.62 19.12
C TYR A 398 -32.81 10.27 20.20
N SER A 399 -33.30 10.31 21.44
CA SER A 399 -32.57 10.90 22.56
C SER A 399 -32.64 10.05 23.80
N ILE A 400 -31.52 9.81 24.43
CA ILE A 400 -31.41 9.19 25.77
C ILE A 400 -30.36 10.01 26.51
N SER A 401 -30.78 10.61 27.66
CA SER A 401 -29.88 11.42 28.49
C SER A 401 -30.10 11.20 29.97
N GLU A 402 -29.03 11.24 30.75
CA GLU A 402 -29.09 11.11 32.20
C GLU A 402 -29.82 12.30 32.82
N GLY A 403 -30.67 12.07 33.80
CA GLY A 403 -31.28 13.14 34.60
C GLY A 403 -30.28 13.77 35.52
N GLY A 404 -30.32 15.10 35.66
CA GLY A 404 -29.34 15.87 36.42
C GLY A 404 -29.22 15.50 37.92
N ASP A 405 -30.32 14.95 38.51
CA ASP A 405 -30.32 14.42 39.88
C ASP A 405 -29.78 12.96 39.98
N GLY A 406 -29.49 12.32 38.86
CA GLY A 406 -28.98 10.96 38.79
C GLY A 406 -29.99 9.88 39.27
N LYS A 407 -31.30 10.18 39.26
CA LYS A 407 -32.33 9.23 39.68
C LYS A 407 -33.04 8.50 38.52
N GLY A 408 -32.70 8.88 37.28
CA GLY A 408 -33.29 8.25 36.10
C GLY A 408 -32.78 8.84 34.80
N ILE A 409 -33.43 8.48 33.71
CA ILE A 409 -33.05 8.78 32.34
C ILE A 409 -34.19 9.40 31.58
N TRP A 410 -33.92 10.50 30.86
CA TRP A 410 -34.85 11.09 29.90
C TRP A 410 -34.79 10.31 28.58
N ILE A 411 -35.93 10.02 27.99
CA ILE A 411 -36.02 9.31 26.72
C ILE A 411 -36.97 10.08 25.78
N GLY A 412 -36.39 10.56 24.67
CA GLY A 412 -37.06 11.26 23.58
C GLY A 412 -37.35 10.32 22.41
N THR A 413 -38.61 10.34 21.95
CA THR A 413 -39.10 9.48 20.87
C THR A 413 -39.83 10.29 19.80
N ASP A 414 -40.11 9.64 18.65
CA ASP A 414 -40.91 10.20 17.56
C ASP A 414 -42.42 10.18 17.86
N GLY A 415 -42.81 9.93 19.10
CA GLY A 415 -44.18 9.95 19.58
C GLY A 415 -44.59 11.25 20.26
N SER A 416 -45.77 11.23 20.85
CA SER A 416 -46.29 12.36 21.66
C SER A 416 -45.96 12.15 23.13
N GLY A 417 -45.20 13.08 23.71
CA GLY A 417 -44.73 13.03 25.09
C GLY A 417 -43.28 12.49 25.23
N ILE A 418 -42.74 12.70 26.39
CA ILE A 418 -41.37 12.29 26.78
C ILE A 418 -41.50 11.13 27.76
N ASN A 419 -40.59 10.17 27.68
CA ASN A 419 -40.49 9.10 28.66
C ASN A 419 -39.42 9.38 29.71
N TRP A 420 -39.64 8.86 30.89
CA TRP A 420 -38.73 8.83 32.02
C TRP A 420 -38.50 7.39 32.50
N TYR A 421 -37.25 6.94 32.50
CA TYR A 421 -36.89 5.69 33.18
C TYR A 421 -36.43 6.00 34.59
N SER A 422 -37.01 5.36 35.58
CA SER A 422 -36.65 5.55 36.99
C SER A 422 -35.76 4.42 37.48
N TYR A 423 -34.61 4.76 38.07
CA TYR A 423 -33.71 3.78 38.67
C TYR A 423 -34.24 3.09 39.92
N SER A 424 -35.20 3.72 40.60
CA SER A 424 -35.81 3.14 41.80
C SER A 424 -36.83 2.07 41.53
N THR A 425 -37.54 2.19 40.39
CA THR A 425 -38.63 1.25 40.02
C THR A 425 -38.23 0.33 38.87
N ASP A 426 -37.12 0.57 38.20
CA ASP A 426 -36.71 -0.14 36.98
C ASP A 426 -37.79 -0.13 35.87
N THR A 427 -38.52 0.98 35.76
CA THR A 427 -39.62 1.11 34.79
C THR A 427 -39.55 2.42 34.01
N ILE A 428 -40.11 2.35 32.79
CA ILE A 428 -40.34 3.54 31.94
C ILE A 428 -41.73 4.03 32.15
N SER A 429 -41.93 5.33 32.30
CA SER A 429 -43.21 6.02 32.36
C SER A 429 -43.27 7.23 31.45
N ILE A 430 -44.46 7.67 31.07
CA ILE A 430 -44.67 8.94 30.38
C ILE A 430 -44.54 10.05 31.40
N VAL A 431 -43.78 11.10 31.08
CA VAL A 431 -43.66 12.27 31.95
C VAL A 431 -44.96 13.06 31.95
N PRO A 432 -45.60 13.26 33.11
CA PRO A 432 -46.85 14.03 33.18
C PRO A 432 -46.59 15.47 32.69
N GLY A 433 -47.55 16.00 31.92
CA GLY A 433 -47.49 17.33 31.32
C GLY A 433 -46.74 17.41 29.99
N SER A 434 -46.11 16.32 29.51
CA SER A 434 -45.30 16.33 28.27
C SER A 434 -46.04 15.98 26.99
N THR A 435 -47.28 15.56 27.04
CA THR A 435 -48.04 14.93 25.90
C THR A 435 -48.29 15.83 24.71
N THR A 436 -48.12 17.15 24.85
CA THR A 436 -48.17 18.10 23.72
C THR A 436 -46.89 18.21 22.93
N ILE A 437 -45.77 17.73 23.47
CA ILE A 437 -44.45 17.74 22.78
C ILE A 437 -44.39 16.49 21.91
N ARG A 438 -44.07 16.68 20.62
CA ARG A 438 -44.00 15.60 19.63
C ARG A 438 -42.61 15.54 18.98
N HIS A 439 -42.28 14.42 18.41
CA HIS A 439 -41.08 14.23 17.58
C HIS A 439 -39.80 14.73 18.28
N THR A 440 -39.57 14.29 19.52
CA THR A 440 -38.44 14.68 20.34
C THR A 440 -37.14 14.07 19.81
N HIS A 441 -36.21 14.91 19.31
CA HIS A 441 -34.95 14.47 18.76
C HIS A 441 -33.79 14.63 19.74
N VAL A 442 -33.80 15.66 20.58
CA VAL A 442 -32.76 15.90 21.56
C VAL A 442 -33.35 16.49 22.85
N ILE A 443 -32.82 16.04 24.00
CA ILE A 443 -33.21 16.52 25.32
C ILE A 443 -31.96 16.96 26.04
N TYR A 444 -31.99 18.17 26.61
CA TYR A 444 -30.93 18.72 27.44
C TYR A 444 -31.49 19.29 28.73
N GLU A 445 -31.14 18.72 29.86
CA GLU A 445 -31.46 19.25 31.19
C GLU A 445 -30.43 20.30 31.60
N GLN A 446 -30.79 21.58 31.53
CA GLN A 446 -29.91 22.69 31.88
C GLN A 446 -29.66 22.74 33.40
N ASN A 447 -30.69 22.52 34.18
CA ASN A 447 -30.64 22.50 35.65
C ASN A 447 -31.82 21.72 36.18
N ASN A 448 -31.93 21.55 37.50
CA ASN A 448 -32.95 20.77 38.14
C ASN A 448 -34.41 21.23 37.87
N ASN A 449 -34.64 22.33 37.19
CA ASN A 449 -35.97 22.89 36.94
C ASN A 449 -36.23 23.26 35.48
N THR A 450 -35.24 23.22 34.61
CA THR A 450 -35.31 23.66 33.22
C THR A 450 -34.81 22.59 32.26
N LEU A 451 -35.67 22.23 31.32
CA LEU A 451 -35.40 21.25 30.29
C LEU A 451 -35.57 21.87 28.91
N TRP A 452 -34.57 21.68 28.04
CA TRP A 452 -34.62 22.07 26.63
C TRP A 452 -34.85 20.87 25.76
N ILE A 453 -35.78 21.01 24.82
CA ILE A 453 -36.20 19.92 23.95
C ILE A 453 -36.19 20.40 22.51
N GLY A 454 -35.34 19.79 21.72
CA GLY A 454 -35.30 19.99 20.27
C GLY A 454 -36.17 18.95 19.58
N THR A 455 -36.96 19.38 18.61
CA THR A 455 -37.92 18.54 17.91
C THR A 455 -37.65 18.50 16.40
N HIS A 456 -38.27 17.55 15.74
CA HIS A 456 -38.30 17.46 14.31
C HIS A 456 -39.62 18.03 13.76
N GLY A 457 -39.70 19.35 13.55
CA GLY A 457 -40.83 20.02 12.95
C GLY A 457 -41.52 21.09 13.82
N ASP A 458 -41.36 21.03 15.16
CA ASP A 458 -42.00 21.96 16.10
C ASP A 458 -40.99 22.95 16.75
N GLY A 459 -39.70 22.90 16.35
CA GLY A 459 -38.64 23.76 16.88
C GLY A 459 -38.14 23.35 18.26
N VAL A 460 -37.85 24.32 19.12
CA VAL A 460 -37.31 24.14 20.48
C VAL A 460 -38.36 24.50 21.52
N PHE A 461 -38.50 23.64 22.52
CA PHE A 461 -39.31 23.92 23.71
C PHE A 461 -38.39 24.11 24.92
N ARG A 462 -38.68 25.14 25.71
CA ARG A 462 -38.16 25.33 27.04
C ARG A 462 -39.25 24.91 28.03
N CYS A 463 -38.98 23.90 28.83
CA CYS A 463 -39.93 23.34 29.77
C CYS A 463 -39.47 23.59 31.22
N ALA A 464 -40.38 24.08 32.02
CA ALA A 464 -40.18 24.06 33.46
C ALA A 464 -40.72 22.72 34.01
N PHE A 465 -39.97 22.13 34.92
CA PHE A 465 -40.37 20.88 35.56
C PHE A 465 -40.03 20.85 37.05
N THR A 466 -40.73 19.99 37.77
CA THR A 466 -40.45 19.68 39.16
C THR A 466 -40.32 18.17 39.33
N ARG A 467 -39.69 17.72 40.40
CA ARG A 467 -39.58 16.30 40.70
C ARG A 467 -40.38 15.89 41.90
N THR A 468 -41.01 14.74 41.83
CA THR A 468 -41.67 14.13 42.98
C THR A 468 -40.65 13.65 44.03
N SER A 469 -41.09 13.29 45.23
CA SER A 469 -40.24 12.69 46.27
C SER A 469 -39.47 11.45 45.76
N ASN A 470 -40.02 10.72 44.80
CA ASN A 470 -39.41 9.54 44.18
C ASN A 470 -38.51 9.89 43.01
N GLY A 471 -38.28 11.17 42.71
CA GLY A 471 -37.45 11.63 41.61
C GLY A 471 -38.09 11.66 40.22
N THR A 472 -39.35 11.27 40.10
CA THR A 472 -40.09 11.31 38.83
C THR A 472 -40.36 12.76 38.42
N PRO A 473 -39.95 13.20 37.21
CA PRO A 473 -40.21 14.58 36.78
C PRO A 473 -41.66 14.77 36.35
N ILE A 474 -42.15 15.99 36.58
CA ILE A 474 -43.47 16.48 36.11
C ILE A 474 -43.25 17.82 35.42
N ILE A 475 -43.63 17.92 34.15
CA ILE A 475 -43.55 19.19 33.41
C ILE A 475 -44.70 20.08 33.88
N THR A 476 -44.36 21.27 34.38
CA THR A 476 -45.28 22.27 34.93
C THR A 476 -45.57 23.40 33.96
N ALA A 477 -44.68 23.70 33.07
CA ALA A 477 -44.88 24.67 31.97
C ALA A 477 -44.11 24.29 30.73
N ILE A 478 -44.67 24.57 29.57
CA ILE A 478 -44.08 24.39 28.26
C ILE A 478 -44.13 25.71 27.53
N GLU A 479 -42.99 26.19 27.07
CA GLU A 479 -42.83 27.40 26.28
C GLU A 479 -42.13 27.04 24.97
N LYS A 480 -42.73 27.42 23.81
CA LYS A 480 -42.03 27.33 22.52
C LYS A 480 -41.01 28.46 22.48
N PHE A 481 -39.72 28.11 22.34
CA PHE A 481 -38.66 29.07 22.22
C PHE A 481 -38.65 29.67 20.79
N HIS A 482 -38.69 30.99 20.68
CA HIS A 482 -38.70 31.69 19.42
C HIS A 482 -37.32 32.23 19.10
N PHE A 483 -36.78 31.80 17.95
CA PHE A 483 -35.56 32.34 17.39
C PHE A 483 -35.82 33.59 16.54
N PRO A 484 -34.82 34.44 16.33
CA PRO A 484 -34.92 35.55 15.37
C PRO A 484 -35.35 35.07 13.95
N ASP A 485 -35.98 35.97 13.17
CA ASP A 485 -36.63 35.64 11.89
C ASP A 485 -35.72 34.99 10.84
N ASN A 486 -34.41 35.21 10.93
CA ASN A 486 -33.43 34.61 10.01
C ASN A 486 -33.09 33.14 10.33
N PHE A 487 -33.61 32.57 11.40
CA PHE A 487 -33.51 31.14 11.77
C PHE A 487 -34.84 30.42 11.54
N VAL A 488 -35.52 30.70 10.43
CA VAL A 488 -36.87 30.23 10.13
C VAL A 488 -36.92 28.74 9.92
N GLU A 489 -35.91 28.14 9.32
CA GLU A 489 -35.85 26.70 9.06
C GLU A 489 -35.38 25.90 10.27
N GLY A 490 -35.04 26.55 11.39
CA GLY A 490 -34.62 25.91 12.64
C GLY A 490 -35.68 25.08 13.38
N GLU A 491 -36.80 24.82 12.72
CA GLU A 491 -37.83 23.91 13.27
C GLU A 491 -37.38 22.46 13.38
N ARG A 492 -36.26 22.08 12.72
CA ARG A 492 -35.69 20.73 12.80
C ARG A 492 -34.36 20.79 13.56
N ILE A 493 -34.46 20.58 14.88
CA ILE A 493 -33.30 20.65 15.76
C ILE A 493 -32.72 19.25 15.99
N PHE A 494 -31.45 19.05 15.67
CA PHE A 494 -30.77 17.76 15.79
C PHE A 494 -29.82 17.68 17.00
N SER A 495 -29.28 18.82 17.44
CA SER A 495 -28.33 18.83 18.55
C SER A 495 -28.58 20.05 19.47
N ILE A 496 -28.43 19.82 20.77
CA ILE A 496 -28.32 20.87 21.79
C ILE A 496 -27.05 20.59 22.56
N TYR A 497 -26.21 21.60 22.70
CA TYR A 497 -24.90 21.48 23.36
C TYR A 497 -24.62 22.71 24.21
N ALA A 498 -24.19 22.48 25.44
CA ALA A 498 -23.78 23.56 26.34
C ALA A 498 -22.32 23.38 26.77
N PRO A 499 -21.39 24.19 26.25
CA PRO A 499 -19.99 24.15 26.65
C PRO A 499 -19.78 24.66 28.09
N ASP A 500 -20.66 25.53 28.57
CA ASP A 500 -20.61 26.15 29.91
C ASP A 500 -22.05 26.40 30.41
N GLU A 501 -22.18 26.92 31.63
CA GLU A 501 -23.48 27.19 32.30
C GLU A 501 -24.30 28.33 31.66
N HIS A 502 -23.67 29.12 30.78
CA HIS A 502 -24.25 30.35 30.27
C HIS A 502 -24.53 30.30 28.76
N THR A 503 -24.01 29.33 28.06
CA THR A 503 -24.13 29.22 26.61
C THR A 503 -24.81 27.93 26.20
N ILE A 504 -25.87 28.04 25.41
CA ILE A 504 -26.56 26.88 24.85
C ILE A 504 -26.56 26.99 23.31
N TRP A 505 -25.97 26.02 22.65
CA TRP A 505 -25.97 25.88 21.21
C TRP A 505 -27.09 24.98 20.72
N PHE A 506 -27.68 25.37 19.60
CA PHE A 506 -28.70 24.61 18.89
C PHE A 506 -28.24 24.35 17.46
N GLY A 507 -28.12 23.11 17.05
CA GLY A 507 -27.81 22.72 15.69
C GLY A 507 -29.07 22.33 14.93
N SER A 508 -29.31 22.95 13.78
CA SER A 508 -30.49 22.71 12.95
C SER A 508 -30.16 21.98 11.66
N ARG A 509 -31.20 21.50 11.00
CA ARG A 509 -31.09 21.04 9.62
C ARG A 509 -31.58 22.13 8.67
N GLY A 510 -30.65 22.68 7.91
CA GLY A 510 -30.91 23.69 6.87
C GLY A 510 -30.69 25.13 7.29
N SER A 511 -30.74 25.48 8.59
CA SER A 511 -30.60 26.86 9.07
C SER A 511 -29.26 27.15 9.79
N GLY A 512 -28.36 26.16 9.88
CA GLY A 512 -27.09 26.31 10.57
C GLY A 512 -27.19 26.12 12.08
N ALA A 513 -26.51 26.95 12.87
CA ALA A 513 -26.50 26.88 14.33
C ALA A 513 -26.96 28.20 14.93
N ALA A 514 -27.47 28.12 16.15
CA ALA A 514 -27.73 29.30 16.98
C ALA A 514 -27.17 29.09 18.38
N HIS A 515 -26.68 30.14 19.04
CA HIS A 515 -26.38 30.07 20.46
C HIS A 515 -27.12 31.13 21.27
N LEU A 516 -27.57 30.70 22.45
CA LEU A 516 -28.26 31.51 23.44
C LEU A 516 -27.30 31.82 24.58
N ASP A 517 -27.06 33.10 24.84
CA ASP A 517 -26.48 33.53 26.11
C ASP A 517 -27.60 33.61 27.15
N THR A 518 -27.59 32.71 28.12
CA THR A 518 -28.65 32.58 29.13
C THR A 518 -28.66 33.73 30.18
N ARG A 519 -27.60 34.55 30.27
CA ARG A 519 -27.50 35.68 31.17
C ARG A 519 -28.32 36.87 30.69
N ASN A 520 -28.37 37.10 29.40
CA ASN A 520 -29.04 38.27 28.81
C ASN A 520 -30.17 37.91 27.86
N GLY A 521 -30.32 36.61 27.53
CA GLY A 521 -31.37 36.11 26.64
C GLY A 521 -31.09 36.39 25.14
N ILE A 522 -29.88 36.84 24.81
CA ILE A 522 -29.50 37.15 23.42
C ILE A 522 -29.24 35.85 22.65
N VAL A 523 -29.82 35.78 21.47
CA VAL A 523 -29.58 34.69 20.52
C VAL A 523 -28.73 35.17 19.34
N HIS A 524 -27.64 34.48 19.07
CA HIS A 524 -26.80 34.70 17.92
C HIS A 524 -27.00 33.57 16.91
N ILE A 525 -27.17 33.89 15.63
CA ILE A 525 -27.41 32.92 14.58
C ILE A 525 -26.20 32.83 13.68
N HIS A 526 -25.79 31.59 13.37
CA HIS A 526 -24.65 31.27 12.52
C HIS A 526 -25.13 30.48 11.30
N ASN A 527 -25.04 31.13 10.13
CA ASN A 527 -25.29 30.53 8.82
C ASN A 527 -23.93 30.30 8.15
N PHE A 528 -23.69 29.06 7.79
CA PHE A 528 -22.45 28.64 7.16
C PHE A 528 -22.64 28.49 5.66
N SER A 529 -22.00 29.33 4.86
CA SER A 529 -21.96 29.20 3.40
C SER A 529 -20.55 28.88 2.93
N THR A 530 -20.43 28.04 1.92
CA THR A 530 -19.15 27.80 1.26
C THR A 530 -19.08 28.56 -0.05
N ASP A 531 -17.92 29.08 -0.44
CA ASP A 531 -17.67 29.76 -1.73
C ASP A 531 -18.01 28.87 -2.96
N LYS A 532 -18.18 27.57 -2.74
CA LYS A 532 -18.57 26.60 -3.78
C LYS A 532 -20.09 26.35 -3.85
N GLY A 533 -20.90 27.16 -3.19
CA GLY A 533 -22.37 27.08 -3.24
C GLY A 533 -22.98 25.85 -2.55
N ARG A 534 -22.23 25.15 -1.70
CA ARG A 534 -22.75 24.04 -0.89
C ARG A 534 -23.27 24.60 0.42
N SER A 535 -24.55 24.32 0.75
CA SER A 535 -25.09 24.63 2.06
C SER A 535 -24.46 23.73 3.12
N SER A 536 -23.84 24.34 4.12
CA SER A 536 -23.25 23.68 5.28
C SER A 536 -24.12 23.80 6.52
N ASN A 537 -25.38 24.18 6.35
CA ASN A 537 -26.32 24.48 7.41
C ASN A 537 -27.03 23.25 8.00
N ASP A 538 -26.67 22.03 7.59
CA ASP A 538 -27.12 20.80 8.26
C ASP A 538 -26.14 20.48 9.40
N ILE A 539 -26.52 20.75 10.65
CA ILE A 539 -25.68 20.53 11.83
C ILE A 539 -26.21 19.35 12.62
N PHE A 540 -25.46 18.24 12.62
CA PHE A 540 -25.85 16.98 13.26
C PHE A 540 -25.29 16.81 14.68
N GLY A 541 -24.14 17.44 14.97
CA GLY A 541 -23.49 17.37 16.27
C GLY A 541 -22.66 18.60 16.55
N ILE A 542 -22.41 18.88 17.83
CA ILE A 542 -21.63 20.03 18.30
C ILE A 542 -20.70 19.55 19.39
N ALA A 543 -19.43 19.97 19.33
CA ALA A 543 -18.43 19.73 20.38
C ALA A 543 -17.57 20.99 20.57
N SER A 544 -16.86 21.09 21.67
CA SER A 544 -15.93 22.21 21.91
C SER A 544 -14.56 21.71 22.36
N THR A 545 -13.54 22.46 21.94
CA THR A 545 -12.17 22.48 22.47
C THR A 545 -11.89 23.93 22.88
N ASP A 546 -10.86 24.56 22.36
CA ASP A 546 -10.67 26.01 22.35
C ASP A 546 -11.65 26.75 21.44
N LYS A 547 -12.24 26.04 20.46
CA LYS A 547 -13.25 26.49 19.50
C LYS A 547 -14.50 25.65 19.60
N VAL A 548 -15.60 26.12 18.98
CA VAL A 548 -16.80 25.31 18.81
C VAL A 548 -16.75 24.66 17.43
N HIS A 549 -16.97 23.35 17.42
CA HIS A 549 -16.89 22.51 16.24
C HIS A 549 -18.26 21.92 15.91
N PHE A 550 -18.61 21.99 14.62
CA PHE A 550 -19.89 21.52 14.11
C PHE A 550 -19.67 20.36 13.14
N ALA A 551 -20.29 19.23 13.45
CA ALA A 551 -20.45 18.13 12.52
C ALA A 551 -21.53 18.50 11.50
N SER A 552 -21.14 18.73 10.25
CA SER A 552 -22.07 19.21 9.24
C SER A 552 -22.19 18.28 8.02
N GLY A 553 -23.21 18.55 7.18
CA GLY A 553 -23.42 17.83 5.92
C GLY A 553 -22.29 18.04 4.89
N CYS A 554 -21.39 19.00 5.11
CA CYS A 554 -20.28 19.30 4.19
C CYS A 554 -18.89 19.10 4.82
N GLY A 555 -18.79 18.66 6.07
CA GLY A 555 -17.51 18.45 6.77
C GLY A 555 -17.48 19.12 8.15
N LEU A 556 -16.30 19.34 8.66
CA LEU A 556 -16.06 19.99 9.94
C LEU A 556 -16.02 21.51 9.80
N ILE A 557 -16.86 22.21 10.56
CA ILE A 557 -16.85 23.65 10.67
C ILE A 557 -16.35 24.00 12.07
N SER A 558 -15.39 24.90 12.20
CA SER A 558 -14.85 25.38 13.46
C SER A 558 -15.14 26.88 13.60
N TYR A 559 -15.75 27.28 14.70
CA TYR A 559 -16.08 28.65 15.04
C TYR A 559 -15.19 29.14 16.17
N ASP A 560 -14.59 30.31 15.96
CA ASP A 560 -13.76 30.99 16.93
C ASP A 560 -14.56 32.15 17.56
N TYR A 561 -14.80 32.08 18.89
CA TYR A 561 -15.53 33.10 19.61
C TYR A 561 -14.81 34.45 19.69
N TYR A 562 -13.47 34.46 19.68
CA TYR A 562 -12.69 35.70 19.89
C TYR A 562 -12.65 36.51 18.60
N GLU A 563 -12.59 35.81 17.46
CA GLU A 563 -12.49 36.44 16.16
C GLU A 563 -13.85 36.58 15.46
N ASP A 564 -14.91 35.99 16.00
CA ASP A 564 -16.23 35.87 15.39
C ASP A 564 -16.17 35.38 13.93
N THR A 565 -15.32 34.37 13.71
CA THR A 565 -15.07 33.80 12.40
C THR A 565 -15.25 32.29 12.40
N TYR A 566 -15.57 31.73 11.24
CA TYR A 566 -15.59 30.28 11.07
C TYR A 566 -14.68 29.82 9.97
N THR A 567 -14.15 28.63 10.13
CA THR A 567 -13.32 27.94 9.14
C THR A 567 -13.90 26.57 8.84
N ILE A 568 -13.79 26.14 7.56
CA ILE A 568 -14.13 24.78 7.13
C ILE A 568 -12.80 24.04 6.95
N ALA A 569 -12.64 22.90 7.58
CA ALA A 569 -11.42 22.13 7.50
C ALA A 569 -11.28 21.47 6.11
N ASP A 570 -10.44 22.06 5.26
CA ASP A 570 -10.16 21.55 3.90
C ASP A 570 -9.39 20.21 3.93
N GLU A 571 -8.66 19.93 5.01
CA GLU A 571 -7.90 18.71 5.25
C GLU A 571 -8.80 17.47 5.43
N ILE A 572 -10.03 17.68 5.91
CA ILE A 572 -10.98 16.59 6.11
C ILE A 572 -11.66 16.31 4.78
N PRO A 573 -11.61 15.06 4.29
CA PRO A 573 -12.34 14.70 3.09
C PRO A 573 -13.79 15.17 3.19
N HIS A 574 -14.31 15.86 2.18
CA HIS A 574 -15.67 16.42 2.13
C HIS A 574 -16.72 15.31 2.23
N ARG A 575 -16.88 14.78 3.43
CA ARG A 575 -17.83 13.73 3.79
C ARG A 575 -18.77 14.29 4.83
N SER A 576 -20.05 13.91 4.77
CA SER A 576 -21.00 14.24 5.81
C SER A 576 -20.52 13.67 7.15
N ILE A 577 -20.44 14.53 8.16
CA ILE A 577 -20.06 14.14 9.53
C ILE A 577 -21.35 14.03 10.33
N HIS A 578 -21.61 12.83 10.87
CA HIS A 578 -22.86 12.49 11.56
C HIS A 578 -22.82 12.69 13.07
N GLY A 579 -21.64 12.60 13.67
CA GLY A 579 -21.41 12.82 15.10
C GLY A 579 -20.02 13.33 15.34
N ILE A 580 -19.82 14.10 16.42
CA ILE A 580 -18.54 14.66 16.81
C ILE A 580 -18.37 14.59 18.33
N LEU A 581 -17.19 14.17 18.79
CA LEU A 581 -16.79 14.13 20.20
C LEU A 581 -15.37 14.71 20.34
N SER A 582 -15.13 15.43 21.44
CA SER A 582 -13.79 15.93 21.79
C SER A 582 -13.17 15.14 22.94
N GLU A 583 -11.87 14.83 22.81
CA GLU A 583 -11.06 14.30 23.90
C GLU A 583 -10.48 15.44 24.76
N GLU A 584 -10.01 15.13 25.97
CA GLU A 584 -9.36 16.10 26.86
C GLU A 584 -8.06 16.67 26.30
N ASN A 585 -7.37 15.93 25.43
CA ASN A 585 -6.15 16.33 24.74
C ASN A 585 -6.40 17.20 23.51
N GLY A 586 -7.65 17.60 23.24
CA GLY A 586 -8.04 18.45 22.10
C GLY A 586 -8.31 17.68 20.80
N ASN A 587 -8.09 16.36 20.73
CA ASN A 587 -8.44 15.59 19.55
C ASN A 587 -9.94 15.61 19.29
N LEU A 588 -10.33 15.66 18.02
CA LEU A 588 -11.72 15.58 17.60
C LEU A 588 -11.98 14.27 16.85
N TRP A 589 -12.96 13.51 17.36
CA TRP A 589 -13.44 12.30 16.74
C TRP A 589 -14.76 12.55 16.00
N MET A 590 -14.83 12.09 14.77
CA MET A 590 -15.96 12.31 13.88
C MET A 590 -16.42 11.01 13.25
N SER A 591 -17.73 10.79 13.22
CA SER A 591 -18.32 9.65 12.53
C SER A 591 -18.85 10.04 11.15
N THR A 592 -18.68 9.16 10.16
CA THR A 592 -19.04 9.39 8.76
C THR A 592 -19.75 8.19 8.14
N ASN A 593 -20.07 8.22 6.84
CA ASN A 593 -20.56 7.07 6.08
C ASN A 593 -19.45 6.10 5.64
N TYR A 594 -18.19 6.38 5.99
CA TYR A 594 -17.01 5.60 5.53
C TYR A 594 -16.05 5.28 6.67
N GLY A 595 -16.54 5.23 7.89
CA GLY A 595 -15.73 4.99 9.09
C GLY A 595 -15.65 6.21 10.00
N LEU A 596 -14.62 6.21 10.85
CA LEU A 596 -14.35 7.26 11.83
C LEU A 596 -13.14 8.10 11.39
N ILE A 597 -13.18 9.37 11.74
CA ILE A 597 -12.08 10.31 11.49
C ILE A 597 -11.65 10.88 12.83
N CYS A 598 -10.35 10.91 13.09
CA CYS A 598 -9.74 11.62 14.20
C CYS A 598 -8.88 12.77 13.68
N LEU A 599 -9.20 14.00 14.07
CA LEU A 599 -8.34 15.16 13.88
C LEU A 599 -7.49 15.33 15.14
N LYS A 600 -6.16 15.16 14.98
CA LYS A 600 -5.20 15.33 16.07
C LYS A 600 -4.89 16.79 16.29
N GLU A 601 -4.93 17.23 17.55
CA GLU A 601 -4.68 18.65 17.91
C GLU A 601 -3.23 19.06 17.71
N ASP A 602 -2.28 18.20 18.07
CA ASP A 602 -0.84 18.48 18.10
C ASP A 602 -0.26 18.95 16.75
N ASN A 603 -0.76 18.43 15.65
CA ASN A 603 -0.27 18.75 14.29
C ASN A 603 -1.38 18.95 13.25
N ARG A 604 -2.65 19.06 13.67
CA ARG A 604 -3.85 19.11 12.82
C ARG A 604 -3.94 17.95 11.81
N ARG A 605 -3.38 16.84 12.18
CA ARG A 605 -3.34 15.65 11.34
C ARG A 605 -4.66 14.92 11.35
N VAL A 606 -5.14 14.56 10.17
CA VAL A 606 -6.35 13.75 9.97
C VAL A 606 -5.97 12.27 9.90
N VAL A 607 -6.60 11.44 10.73
CA VAL A 607 -6.46 9.97 10.68
C VAL A 607 -7.82 9.36 10.41
N ILE A 608 -7.90 8.50 9.38
CA ILE A 608 -9.16 7.86 8.97
C ILE A 608 -9.11 6.39 9.37
N TYR A 609 -10.13 5.95 10.11
CA TYR A 609 -10.32 4.58 10.54
C TYR A 609 -11.47 3.95 9.75
N GLY A 610 -11.19 2.88 9.03
CA GLY A 610 -12.13 2.15 8.19
C GLY A 610 -11.94 0.64 8.28
N HIS A 611 -12.27 -0.11 7.23
CA HIS A 611 -12.04 -1.55 7.17
C HIS A 611 -10.58 -1.95 7.41
N HIS A 612 -9.65 -1.18 6.87
CA HIS A 612 -8.22 -1.41 7.06
C HIS A 612 -7.77 -1.27 8.53
N SER A 613 -8.52 -0.51 9.33
CA SER A 613 -8.31 -0.37 10.78
C SER A 613 -9.15 -1.37 11.60
N GLY A 614 -9.75 -2.38 10.95
CA GLY A 614 -10.54 -3.42 11.58
C GLY A 614 -11.97 -3.05 11.91
N LEU A 615 -12.47 -1.89 11.46
CA LEU A 615 -13.88 -1.53 11.62
C LEU A 615 -14.74 -2.25 10.59
N ASN A 616 -15.82 -2.90 11.07
CA ASN A 616 -16.86 -3.49 10.23
C ASN A 616 -18.11 -2.59 10.17
N ILE A 617 -18.28 -1.70 11.15
CA ILE A 617 -19.31 -0.66 11.14
C ILE A 617 -18.69 0.57 10.49
N LEU A 618 -19.08 0.88 9.27
CA LEU A 618 -18.55 2.01 8.52
C LEU A 618 -19.51 3.17 8.36
N GLU A 619 -20.82 2.89 8.39
CA GLU A 619 -21.87 3.88 8.23
C GLU A 619 -22.49 4.21 9.59
N TYR A 620 -22.38 5.46 9.99
CA TYR A 620 -22.83 5.95 11.29
C TYR A 620 -24.07 6.85 11.17
N SER A 621 -24.78 6.99 12.27
CA SER A 621 -26.06 7.72 12.33
C SER A 621 -25.89 9.13 12.89
N ASP A 622 -26.75 10.07 12.39
CA ASP A 622 -26.75 11.47 12.84
C ASP A 622 -26.96 11.57 14.36
N GLY A 623 -26.07 12.28 15.03
CA GLY A 623 -26.13 12.56 16.47
C GLY A 623 -25.91 11.34 17.38
N ALA A 624 -25.70 10.15 16.84
CA ALA A 624 -25.54 8.92 17.61
C ALA A 624 -24.10 8.77 18.15
N CYS A 625 -23.72 9.63 19.06
CA CYS A 625 -22.42 9.56 19.72
C CYS A 625 -22.56 9.90 21.23
N PHE A 626 -21.67 9.33 22.04
CA PHE A 626 -21.63 9.53 23.48
C PHE A 626 -20.19 9.39 23.99
N LYS A 627 -19.79 10.24 24.95
CA LYS A 627 -18.51 10.14 25.66
C LYS A 627 -18.79 9.80 27.12
N ASP A 628 -18.18 8.74 27.61
CA ASP A 628 -18.12 8.48 29.05
C ASP A 628 -17.06 9.38 29.69
N ASN A 629 -17.52 10.27 30.59
CA ASN A 629 -16.63 11.19 31.29
C ASN A 629 -15.85 10.52 32.42
N THR A 630 -16.11 9.26 32.75
CA THR A 630 -15.40 8.54 33.84
C THR A 630 -14.08 7.96 33.39
N ASP A 631 -14.01 7.39 32.19
CA ASP A 631 -12.81 6.74 31.62
C ASP A 631 -12.40 7.27 30.24
N GLY A 632 -13.18 8.21 29.68
CA GLY A 632 -12.93 8.80 28.38
C GLY A 632 -13.36 7.93 27.18
N THR A 633 -14.04 6.81 27.41
CA THR A 633 -14.54 5.94 26.32
C THR A 633 -15.50 6.68 25.42
N LEU A 634 -15.25 6.60 24.11
CA LEU A 634 -16.12 7.16 23.07
C LEU A 634 -16.98 6.09 22.45
N PHE A 635 -18.25 6.43 22.18
CA PHE A 635 -19.22 5.54 21.57
C PHE A 635 -19.82 6.18 20.32
N PHE A 636 -19.91 5.43 19.22
CA PHE A 636 -20.51 5.86 17.96
C PHE A 636 -21.53 4.83 17.48
N GLY A 637 -22.77 5.27 17.25
CA GLY A 637 -23.87 4.43 16.77
C GLY A 637 -23.96 4.38 15.26
N GLY A 638 -23.97 3.17 14.71
CA GLY A 638 -24.05 2.92 13.27
C GLY A 638 -25.35 2.21 12.85
N ILE A 639 -25.40 1.86 11.56
CA ILE A 639 -26.59 1.20 10.98
C ILE A 639 -26.77 -0.25 11.47
N ASN A 640 -25.72 -0.89 11.98
CA ASN A 640 -25.70 -2.32 12.35
C ASN A 640 -25.03 -2.59 13.71
N GLY A 641 -24.90 -1.57 14.56
CA GLY A 641 -24.32 -1.71 15.91
C GLY A 641 -23.71 -0.43 16.47
N VAL A 642 -22.84 -0.60 17.45
CA VAL A 642 -22.12 0.48 18.14
C VAL A 642 -20.63 0.19 18.10
N THR A 643 -19.82 1.19 17.77
CA THR A 643 -18.35 1.16 17.90
C THR A 643 -17.95 1.91 19.16
N THR A 644 -17.12 1.31 20.00
CA THR A 644 -16.49 1.97 21.15
C THR A 644 -15.01 2.20 20.90
N ILE A 645 -14.47 3.30 21.38
CA ILE A 645 -13.05 3.65 21.27
C ILE A 645 -12.52 3.94 22.67
N ARG A 646 -11.38 3.33 23.00
CA ARG A 646 -10.66 3.56 24.26
C ARG A 646 -9.20 3.82 23.98
N ASP A 647 -8.62 4.71 24.78
CA ASP A 647 -7.19 4.93 24.79
C ASP A 647 -6.51 3.94 25.75
N ASN A 648 -5.59 3.14 25.26
CA ASN A 648 -4.80 2.22 26.07
C ASN A 648 -3.52 2.93 26.55
N ARG A 649 -3.66 3.84 27.52
CA ARG A 649 -2.57 4.69 28.06
C ARG A 649 -1.41 3.93 28.71
N GLN A 650 -1.38 2.59 28.68
CA GLN A 650 -0.29 1.78 29.21
C GLN A 650 0.82 1.48 28.19
N THR A 651 0.68 1.92 26.95
CA THR A 651 1.68 1.73 25.92
C THR A 651 2.49 3.01 25.71
N ASP A 652 3.80 2.85 25.67
CA ASP A 652 4.86 3.85 25.61
C ASP A 652 4.48 5.21 24.96
N GLN A 653 4.67 6.28 25.73
CA GLN A 653 4.63 7.69 25.27
C GLN A 653 5.69 8.02 24.19
N ASN A 654 6.47 7.05 23.74
CA ASN A 654 7.58 7.18 22.79
C ASN A 654 7.34 6.52 21.43
N SER A 655 6.11 6.20 21.03
CA SER A 655 5.89 5.72 19.67
C SER A 655 6.06 6.88 18.68
N THR A 656 7.30 7.12 18.25
CA THR A 656 7.56 7.92 17.06
C THR A 656 6.81 7.28 15.90
N GLU A 657 5.99 8.07 15.24
CA GLU A 657 5.24 7.62 14.06
C GLU A 657 6.18 7.01 13.03
N TYR A 658 5.90 5.77 12.63
CA TYR A 658 6.66 5.10 11.60
C TYR A 658 6.37 5.72 10.23
N ILE A 659 7.40 6.31 9.61
CA ILE A 659 7.35 6.82 8.24
C ILE A 659 8.13 5.82 7.37
N PRO A 660 7.46 5.07 6.49
CA PRO A 660 8.15 4.10 5.66
C PRO A 660 9.04 4.76 4.61
N THR A 661 10.17 4.14 4.34
CA THR A 661 11.10 4.53 3.26
C THR A 661 10.72 3.84 1.97
N ILE A 662 11.06 4.49 0.84
CA ILE A 662 10.94 3.88 -0.48
C ILE A 662 12.26 3.20 -0.82
N ASP A 663 12.23 1.90 -1.11
CA ASP A 663 13.40 1.13 -1.50
C ASP A 663 13.22 0.56 -2.91
N PHE A 664 14.20 0.82 -3.81
CA PHE A 664 14.21 0.25 -5.15
C PHE A 664 14.78 -1.17 -5.09
N THR A 665 13.96 -2.17 -5.45
CA THR A 665 14.30 -3.58 -5.24
C THR A 665 14.78 -4.30 -6.49
N HIS A 666 14.10 -4.12 -7.63
CA HIS A 666 14.41 -4.87 -8.86
C HIS A 666 14.34 -4.01 -10.11
N HIS A 667 15.17 -4.36 -11.06
CA HIS A 667 15.07 -3.99 -12.47
C HIS A 667 14.41 -5.14 -13.24
N ILE A 668 13.37 -4.84 -14.00
CA ILE A 668 12.59 -5.82 -14.76
C ILE A 668 12.80 -5.57 -16.24
N SER A 669 13.35 -6.55 -16.95
CA SER A 669 13.53 -6.50 -18.40
C SER A 669 13.17 -7.86 -19.00
N ASN A 670 12.28 -7.89 -19.99
CA ASN A 670 11.81 -9.14 -20.63
C ASN A 670 11.30 -10.19 -19.61
N ASN A 671 10.57 -9.75 -18.58
CA ASN A 671 10.08 -10.57 -17.46
C ASN A 671 11.19 -11.18 -16.57
N ILE A 672 12.44 -10.77 -16.74
CA ILE A 672 13.54 -11.17 -15.86
C ILE A 672 13.67 -10.10 -14.78
N HIS A 673 13.56 -10.52 -13.52
CA HIS A 673 13.72 -9.68 -12.34
C HIS A 673 15.18 -9.73 -11.87
N THR A 674 15.87 -8.61 -11.96
CA THR A 674 17.27 -8.49 -11.53
C THR A 674 17.34 -7.58 -10.30
N PRO A 675 17.89 -8.03 -9.16
CA PRO A 675 18.04 -7.19 -7.97
C PRO A 675 18.84 -5.92 -8.26
N LEU A 676 18.41 -4.81 -7.65
CA LEU A 676 19.06 -3.51 -7.78
C LEU A 676 20.05 -3.32 -6.64
N CYS A 677 21.33 -3.15 -6.99
CA CYS A 677 22.39 -2.80 -6.06
C CYS A 677 22.96 -1.43 -6.44
N GLY A 678 22.26 -0.35 -6.05
CA GLY A 678 22.71 1.01 -6.35
C GLY A 678 22.30 1.53 -7.74
N ASN A 679 23.16 2.34 -8.37
CA ASN A 679 22.87 2.99 -9.65
C ASN A 679 22.69 1.98 -10.81
N LEU A 680 21.67 2.16 -11.61
CA LEU A 680 21.31 1.26 -12.70
C LEU A 680 22.01 1.66 -14.01
N LYS A 681 22.70 0.71 -14.65
CA LYS A 681 23.29 0.89 -15.98
C LYS A 681 22.68 -0.13 -16.94
N ILE A 682 21.99 0.35 -17.96
CA ILE A 682 21.28 -0.50 -18.94
C ILE A 682 21.80 -0.19 -20.34
N PRO A 683 22.09 -1.20 -21.18
CA PRO A 683 22.32 -0.98 -22.59
C PRO A 683 21.05 -0.46 -23.27
N TYR A 684 21.20 0.44 -24.23
CA TYR A 684 20.07 0.94 -25.00
C TYR A 684 19.39 -0.21 -25.74
N SER A 685 18.10 -0.34 -25.50
CA SER A 685 17.24 -1.29 -26.22
C SER A 685 15.94 -0.58 -26.60
N ASN A 686 15.25 -1.07 -27.62
CA ASN A 686 13.94 -0.54 -28.04
C ASN A 686 12.77 -1.09 -27.18
N THR A 687 13.10 -1.81 -26.11
CA THR A 687 12.10 -2.40 -25.21
C THR A 687 11.90 -1.51 -23.97
N THR A 688 10.68 -1.51 -23.47
CA THR A 688 10.37 -0.91 -22.17
C THR A 688 10.96 -1.77 -21.04
N PHE A 689 11.27 -1.14 -19.92
CA PHE A 689 11.72 -1.85 -18.73
C PHE A 689 10.97 -1.34 -17.50
N GLY A 690 10.92 -2.15 -16.45
CA GLY A 690 10.27 -1.84 -15.20
C GLY A 690 11.27 -1.65 -14.07
N ILE A 691 10.95 -0.76 -13.14
CA ILE A 691 11.62 -0.64 -11.85
C ILE A 691 10.61 -0.99 -10.77
N ARG A 692 10.91 -2.03 -9.99
CA ARG A 692 10.13 -2.37 -8.80
C ARG A 692 10.69 -1.64 -7.60
N PHE A 693 9.81 -1.10 -6.79
CA PHE A 693 10.13 -0.49 -5.49
C PHE A 693 9.24 -1.08 -4.41
N SER A 694 9.61 -0.92 -3.16
CA SER A 694 8.80 -1.28 -2.01
C SER A 694 8.66 -0.10 -1.06
N VAL A 695 7.50 -0.03 -0.41
CA VAL A 695 7.23 0.85 0.72
C VAL A 695 6.66 -0.05 1.80
N VAL A 696 7.49 -0.38 2.80
CA VAL A 696 7.10 -1.35 3.83
C VAL A 696 6.26 -0.65 4.88
N ASP A 697 4.94 -0.71 4.73
CA ASP A 697 3.98 -0.35 5.77
C ASP A 697 2.94 -1.46 5.90
N ASN A 698 3.04 -2.21 6.97
CA ASN A 698 2.19 -3.37 7.23
C ASN A 698 0.83 -3.00 7.83
N ILE A 699 0.61 -1.71 8.14
CA ILE A 699 -0.63 -1.18 8.71
C ILE A 699 -1.45 -0.46 7.63
N ASN A 700 -0.86 0.54 6.95
CA ASN A 700 -1.59 1.49 6.08
C ASN A 700 -1.29 1.33 4.58
N TYR A 701 -0.73 0.21 4.15
CA TYR A 701 -0.21 0.01 2.78
C TYR A 701 -1.25 0.25 1.67
N GLN A 702 -2.56 0.12 1.94
CA GLN A 702 -3.64 0.35 0.94
C GLN A 702 -3.95 1.83 0.72
N ASP A 703 -3.48 2.71 1.58
CA ASP A 703 -3.79 4.13 1.54
C ASP A 703 -2.77 4.96 0.75
N TYR A 704 -1.74 4.30 0.21
CA TYR A 704 -0.69 4.95 -0.53
C TYR A 704 -1.02 5.12 -2.01
N VAL A 705 -0.85 6.35 -2.50
CA VAL A 705 -0.82 6.65 -3.93
C VAL A 705 0.61 7.04 -4.30
N PHE A 706 1.19 6.32 -5.26
CA PHE A 706 2.55 6.53 -5.69
C PHE A 706 2.63 7.52 -6.84
N TYR A 707 3.64 8.39 -6.81
CA TYR A 707 3.95 9.34 -7.86
C TYR A 707 5.40 9.19 -8.27
N TYR A 708 5.68 9.29 -9.57
CA TYR A 708 7.03 9.26 -10.10
C TYR A 708 7.26 10.32 -11.17
N ARG A 709 8.52 10.70 -11.36
CA ARG A 709 8.98 11.50 -12.48
C ARG A 709 10.38 11.07 -12.93
N ILE A 710 10.74 11.38 -14.17
CA ILE A 710 12.04 11.01 -14.76
C ILE A 710 12.76 12.29 -15.14
N ILE A 711 13.65 12.76 -14.26
CA ILE A 711 14.46 13.96 -14.52
C ILE A 711 15.40 13.67 -15.69
N GLY A 712 15.43 14.59 -16.66
CA GLY A 712 16.16 14.44 -17.90
C GLY A 712 15.34 13.90 -19.08
N PHE A 713 14.08 13.45 -18.82
CA PHE A 713 13.15 13.00 -19.87
C PHE A 713 11.80 13.72 -19.77
N ASN A 714 11.14 13.58 -18.62
CA ASN A 714 9.92 14.30 -18.29
C ASN A 714 9.92 14.67 -16.81
N ASN A 715 9.85 15.97 -16.49
CA ASN A 715 9.92 16.46 -15.11
C ASN A 715 8.57 16.53 -14.41
N GLU A 716 7.47 16.21 -15.09
CA GLU A 716 6.13 16.18 -14.49
C GLU A 716 5.90 14.94 -13.63
N TRP A 717 5.25 15.11 -12.49
CA TRP A 717 4.83 14.01 -11.65
C TRP A 717 3.67 13.24 -12.28
N LYS A 718 3.80 11.93 -12.36
CA LYS A 718 2.78 11.00 -12.85
C LYS A 718 2.36 10.06 -11.73
N SER A 719 1.07 9.78 -11.65
CA SER A 719 0.54 8.77 -10.72
C SER A 719 0.86 7.35 -11.24
N ASN A 720 1.22 6.47 -10.31
CA ASN A 720 1.46 5.03 -10.57
C ASN A 720 0.39 4.15 -9.91
N LEU A 721 -0.82 4.58 -9.88
CA LEU A 721 -2.06 3.91 -9.44
C LEU A 721 -1.81 2.54 -8.75
N ASN A 722 -1.42 2.56 -7.48
CA ASN A 722 -1.29 1.39 -6.59
C ASN A 722 -0.39 0.23 -7.09
N SER A 723 0.50 0.49 -8.05
CA SER A 723 1.48 -0.50 -8.51
C SER A 723 2.84 -0.28 -7.86
N ASP A 724 3.50 -1.36 -7.45
CA ASP A 724 4.89 -1.38 -6.97
C ASP A 724 5.92 -1.40 -8.12
N ILE A 725 5.44 -1.42 -9.39
CA ILE A 725 6.28 -1.43 -10.58
C ILE A 725 6.03 -0.17 -11.40
N ILE A 726 7.08 0.58 -11.66
CA ILE A 726 7.06 1.72 -12.59
C ILE A 726 7.56 1.24 -13.95
N HIS A 727 6.68 1.23 -14.94
CA HIS A 727 7.05 0.93 -16.32
C HIS A 727 7.61 2.19 -16.98
N LEU A 728 8.88 2.12 -17.34
CA LEU A 728 9.60 3.20 -17.99
C LEU A 728 9.54 3.04 -19.52
N PRO A 729 9.32 4.15 -20.26
CA PRO A 729 9.35 4.10 -21.71
C PRO A 729 10.78 3.83 -22.20
N THR A 730 10.93 3.58 -23.49
CA THR A 730 12.24 3.51 -24.13
C THR A 730 12.95 4.85 -23.99
N LEU A 731 14.01 4.88 -23.18
CA LEU A 731 14.82 6.09 -22.92
C LEU A 731 15.98 6.18 -23.91
N PRO A 732 16.24 7.33 -24.55
CA PRO A 732 17.45 7.57 -25.33
C PRO A 732 18.71 7.35 -24.48
N PRO A 733 19.89 7.09 -25.13
CA PRO A 733 21.15 7.06 -24.42
C PRO A 733 21.41 8.35 -23.65
N GLY A 734 21.66 8.24 -22.34
CA GLY A 734 21.80 9.40 -21.46
C GLY A 734 21.83 9.04 -19.99
N LYS A 735 21.86 10.06 -19.15
CA LYS A 735 21.75 9.94 -17.69
C LYS A 735 20.40 10.51 -17.25
N TYR A 736 19.68 9.73 -16.47
CA TYR A 736 18.37 10.06 -15.95
C TYR A 736 18.32 9.84 -14.46
N THR A 737 17.38 10.52 -13.77
CA THR A 737 17.09 10.24 -12.37
C THR A 737 15.60 9.97 -12.26
N LEU A 738 15.27 8.74 -11.86
CA LEU A 738 13.91 8.38 -11.47
C LEU A 738 13.69 8.86 -10.03
N GLU A 739 12.71 9.70 -9.80
CA GLU A 739 12.24 10.10 -8.48
C GLU A 739 10.88 9.49 -8.21
N VAL A 740 10.73 8.90 -7.03
CA VAL A 740 9.48 8.29 -6.56
C VAL A 740 9.13 8.88 -5.20
N ARG A 741 7.85 9.18 -4.99
CA ARG A 741 7.28 9.56 -3.70
C ARG A 741 5.90 8.92 -3.53
N TYR A 742 5.43 8.82 -2.31
CA TYR A 742 4.06 8.41 -2.03
C TYR A 742 3.28 9.52 -1.32
N HIS A 743 1.98 9.50 -1.51
CA HIS A 743 1.02 10.24 -0.71
C HIS A 743 0.16 9.24 0.06
N ASN A 744 0.07 9.43 1.36
CA ASN A 744 -0.80 8.62 2.22
C ASN A 744 -2.14 9.34 2.38
N ASN A 745 -3.21 8.72 1.86
CA ASN A 745 -4.55 9.30 1.91
C ASN A 745 -5.14 9.33 3.32
N SER A 746 -4.70 8.42 4.22
CA SER A 746 -5.23 8.34 5.58
C SER A 746 -4.80 9.50 6.47
N ASN A 747 -3.64 10.09 6.21
CA ASN A 747 -3.10 11.17 7.02
C ASN A 747 -2.66 12.39 6.21
N SER A 748 -3.00 12.45 4.92
CA SER A 748 -2.63 13.52 4.00
C SER A 748 -1.11 13.82 3.92
N TYR A 749 -0.27 12.87 4.34
CA TYR A 749 1.18 13.01 4.33
C TYR A 749 1.75 12.70 2.95
N THR A 750 2.68 13.52 2.48
CA THR A 750 3.46 13.25 1.26
C THR A 750 4.93 13.04 1.63
N SER A 751 5.48 11.88 1.23
CA SER A 751 6.86 11.53 1.54
C SER A 751 7.89 12.39 0.80
N GLU A 752 9.10 12.45 1.31
CA GLU A 752 10.25 12.88 0.52
C GLU A 752 10.45 11.96 -0.69
N SER A 753 10.99 12.51 -1.78
CA SER A 753 11.23 11.72 -2.98
C SER A 753 12.53 10.91 -2.88
N GLN A 754 12.45 9.62 -3.15
CA GLN A 754 13.63 8.76 -3.28
C GLN A 754 14.11 8.74 -4.73
N LYS A 755 15.45 8.66 -4.92
CA LYS A 755 16.10 8.84 -6.21
C LYS A 755 16.87 7.60 -6.65
N LEU A 756 16.67 7.20 -7.92
CA LEU A 756 17.45 6.16 -8.58
C LEU A 756 18.11 6.74 -9.82
N HIS A 757 19.45 6.67 -9.88
CA HIS A 757 20.18 7.11 -11.04
C HIS A 757 20.26 6.02 -12.10
N ILE A 758 19.76 6.32 -13.30
CA ILE A 758 19.68 5.42 -14.44
C ILE A 758 20.58 5.94 -15.55
N THR A 759 21.50 5.11 -16.02
CA THR A 759 22.36 5.43 -17.16
C THR A 759 22.05 4.48 -18.32
N ILE A 760 21.53 5.03 -19.41
CA ILE A 760 21.32 4.28 -20.65
C ILE A 760 22.57 4.38 -21.48
N VAL A 761 23.27 3.25 -21.62
CA VAL A 761 24.55 3.16 -22.34
C VAL A 761 24.25 3.09 -23.84
N PRO A 762 24.83 3.97 -24.66
CA PRO A 762 24.63 3.91 -26.12
C PRO A 762 25.17 2.61 -26.70
N PRO A 763 24.55 2.07 -27.78
CA PRO A 763 25.07 0.90 -28.48
C PRO A 763 26.44 1.22 -29.05
N ILE A 764 27.28 0.18 -29.25
CA ILE A 764 28.66 0.29 -29.66
C ILE A 764 28.84 1.18 -30.88
N TYR A 765 27.93 1.08 -31.86
CA TYR A 765 27.98 1.88 -33.09
C TYR A 765 27.60 3.37 -32.88
N ALA A 766 26.94 3.72 -31.79
CA ALA A 766 26.56 5.11 -31.49
C ALA A 766 27.50 5.80 -30.47
N THR A 767 28.55 5.10 -30.01
CA THR A 767 29.52 5.66 -29.07
C THR A 767 30.37 6.74 -29.73
N TRP A 768 30.97 7.65 -28.93
CA TRP A 768 31.76 8.75 -29.44
C TRP A 768 32.97 8.25 -30.26
N TRP A 769 33.62 7.15 -29.85
CA TRP A 769 34.72 6.56 -30.56
C TRP A 769 34.29 5.88 -31.87
N ALA A 770 33.10 5.27 -31.92
CA ALA A 770 32.55 4.74 -33.17
C ALA A 770 32.25 5.87 -34.16
N LYS A 771 31.69 6.99 -33.72
CA LYS A 771 31.45 8.19 -34.53
C LYS A 771 32.76 8.76 -35.05
N THR A 772 33.82 8.82 -34.21
CA THR A 772 35.16 9.23 -34.67
C THR A 772 35.73 8.28 -35.69
N LEU A 773 35.54 6.97 -35.50
CA LEU A 773 35.97 5.96 -36.49
C LEU A 773 35.22 6.12 -37.81
N TYR A 774 33.89 6.40 -37.79
CA TYR A 774 33.14 6.68 -39.03
C TYR A 774 33.64 7.92 -39.75
N ILE A 775 33.95 9.01 -39.03
CA ILE A 775 34.53 10.23 -39.61
C ILE A 775 35.91 9.93 -40.21
N LEU A 776 36.76 9.16 -39.51
CA LEU A 776 38.07 8.76 -39.98
C LEU A 776 37.99 7.88 -41.23
N THR A 777 37.06 6.94 -41.23
CA THR A 777 36.81 6.08 -42.40
C THR A 777 36.30 6.88 -43.58
N ALA A 778 35.35 7.81 -43.33
CA ALA A 778 34.86 8.74 -44.37
C ALA A 778 35.98 9.62 -44.92
N MET A 779 36.88 10.12 -44.07
CA MET A 779 38.07 10.90 -44.51
C MET A 779 39.04 10.06 -45.35
N ILE A 780 39.27 8.80 -44.94
CA ILE A 780 40.16 7.88 -45.73
C ILE A 780 39.52 7.59 -47.10
N ILE A 781 38.20 7.33 -47.13
CA ILE A 781 37.45 7.12 -48.39
C ILE A 781 37.53 8.38 -49.26
N ALA A 782 37.27 9.56 -48.68
CA ALA A 782 37.38 10.84 -49.40
C ALA A 782 38.82 11.09 -49.93
N ALA A 783 39.84 10.83 -49.11
CA ALA A 783 41.24 10.92 -49.54
C ALA A 783 41.59 9.94 -50.68
N TYR A 784 41.04 8.71 -50.60
CA TYR A 784 41.21 7.73 -51.68
C TYR A 784 40.54 8.22 -52.98
N PHE A 785 39.32 8.75 -52.90
CA PHE A 785 38.62 9.31 -54.08
C PHE A 785 39.35 10.54 -54.63
N VAL A 786 39.83 11.42 -53.78
CA VAL A 786 40.65 12.57 -54.22
C VAL A 786 41.94 12.10 -54.90
N LYS A 787 42.61 11.09 -54.31
CA LYS A 787 43.84 10.51 -54.95
C LYS A 787 43.50 9.87 -56.29
N ARG A 788 42.40 9.15 -56.41
CA ARG A 788 41.93 8.54 -57.65
C ARG A 788 41.51 9.58 -58.68
N LEU A 789 40.83 10.65 -58.29
CA LEU A 789 40.51 11.76 -59.15
C LEU A 789 41.74 12.52 -59.63
N ARG A 790 42.75 12.77 -58.76
CA ARG A 790 43.99 13.36 -59.11
C ARG A 790 44.76 12.52 -60.14
N LYS A 791 44.80 11.20 -59.97
CA LYS A 791 45.41 10.25 -60.90
C LYS A 791 44.71 10.26 -62.28
N LYS A 792 43.37 10.30 -62.25
CA LYS A 792 42.55 10.39 -63.48
C LYS A 792 42.68 11.77 -64.14
N TYR A 793 42.78 12.83 -63.38
CA TYR A 793 43.05 14.16 -63.91
C TYR A 793 44.43 14.29 -64.53
N GLN A 794 45.43 13.67 -63.94
CA GLN A 794 46.79 13.60 -64.50
C GLN A 794 46.84 12.79 -65.78
N SER A 795 46.17 11.64 -65.88
CA SER A 795 46.06 10.84 -67.10
C SER A 795 45.32 11.64 -68.20
N LEU A 796 44.20 12.32 -67.81
CA LEU A 796 43.48 13.16 -68.79
C LEU A 796 44.32 14.36 -69.30
N LYS A 797 45.13 14.91 -68.43
CA LYS A 797 46.05 16.02 -68.77
C LYS A 797 47.20 15.52 -69.67
N GLU A 798 47.69 14.30 -69.54
CA GLU A 798 48.62 13.68 -70.47
C GLU A 798 47.94 13.27 -71.79
N GLU A 799 46.69 12.79 -71.78
CA GLU A 799 45.96 12.58 -73.03
C GLU A 799 45.61 13.86 -73.74
N LEU A 800 45.19 14.94 -73.03
CA LEU A 800 45.10 16.28 -73.62
C LEU A 800 46.37 16.86 -74.15
N ARG A 801 47.54 16.56 -73.58
CA ARG A 801 48.89 16.95 -74.09
C ARG A 801 49.27 16.19 -75.34
N ARG A 802 48.87 14.92 -75.52
CA ARG A 802 49.00 14.11 -76.72
C ARG A 802 48.00 14.48 -77.80
N SER A 803 46.74 14.94 -77.43
CA SER A 803 45.72 15.39 -78.39
C SER A 803 45.91 16.85 -78.88
N LYS A 804 46.85 17.62 -78.23
CA LYS A 804 47.24 18.97 -78.71
C LYS A 804 48.08 18.94 -80.00
N GLU A 805 48.52 17.76 -80.41
CA GLU A 805 49.21 17.57 -81.71
C GLU A 805 48.26 17.13 -82.83
N LEU A 806 46.95 17.00 -82.62
CA LEU A 806 45.91 16.60 -83.59
C LEU A 806 44.65 17.47 -83.45
N ASN A 807 44.58 18.58 -84.17
CA ASN A 807 43.47 19.29 -84.76
C ASN A 807 42.21 19.64 -83.99
N GLU A 808 41.98 20.96 -83.77
CA GLU A 808 41.05 21.84 -84.43
C GLU A 808 39.52 21.54 -84.27
N ILE A 809 39.03 21.45 -83.06
CA ILE A 809 37.77 22.10 -82.73
C ILE A 809 37.98 22.76 -81.36
N GLU A 810 37.85 24.10 -81.30
CA GLU A 810 37.98 24.80 -80.00
C GLU A 810 37.01 24.20 -79.01
N PRO A 811 37.51 23.70 -77.85
CA PRO A 811 36.65 23.06 -76.81
C PRO A 811 35.49 23.95 -76.36
N LEU A 812 35.70 25.28 -76.39
CA LEU A 812 34.72 26.27 -76.03
C LEU A 812 33.61 26.35 -77.05
N PHE A 813 33.87 26.15 -78.35
CA PHE A 813 32.87 26.15 -79.43
C PHE A 813 31.97 24.93 -79.32
N LEU A 814 32.48 23.75 -79.01
CA LEU A 814 31.70 22.54 -78.83
C LEU A 814 30.83 22.65 -77.55
N ALA A 815 31.42 23.19 -76.46
CA ALA A 815 30.67 23.42 -75.21
C ALA A 815 29.48 24.40 -75.38
N ASN A 816 29.67 25.54 -76.07
CA ASN A 816 28.62 26.47 -76.41
C ASN A 816 27.55 25.86 -77.29
N MET A 817 27.95 25.03 -78.26
CA MET A 817 27.00 24.36 -79.14
C MET A 817 26.15 23.35 -78.36
N LEU A 818 26.76 22.55 -77.45
CA LEU A 818 26.05 21.62 -76.57
C LEU A 818 25.12 22.32 -75.59
N HIS A 819 25.56 23.50 -75.11
CA HIS A 819 24.70 24.33 -74.22
C HIS A 819 23.46 24.78 -74.95
N ILE A 820 23.61 25.33 -76.16
CA ILE A 820 22.44 25.71 -77.02
C ILE A 820 21.49 24.53 -77.29
N ILE A 821 22.04 23.36 -77.56
CA ILE A 821 21.27 22.14 -77.79
C ILE A 821 20.44 21.82 -76.55
N ASN A 822 21.08 21.85 -75.38
CA ASN A 822 20.39 21.48 -74.12
C ASN A 822 19.34 22.49 -73.67
N GLU A 823 19.53 23.75 -73.94
CA GLU A 823 18.52 24.80 -73.66
C GLU A 823 17.31 24.79 -74.57
N ASN A 824 17.41 24.16 -75.79
CA ASN A 824 16.36 24.18 -76.81
C ASN A 824 15.87 22.76 -77.13
N LEU A 825 15.99 21.77 -76.21
CA LEU A 825 15.63 20.38 -76.46
C LEU A 825 14.13 20.19 -76.81
N ASP A 826 13.31 21.03 -76.27
CA ASP A 826 11.86 21.05 -76.45
C ASP A 826 11.37 21.74 -77.71
N ASN A 827 12.24 22.50 -78.31
CA ASN A 827 11.93 23.24 -79.51
C ASN A 827 11.92 22.30 -80.74
N PRO A 828 10.77 22.09 -81.46
CA PRO A 828 10.69 21.27 -82.67
C PRO A 828 11.58 21.74 -83.82
N ASP A 829 11.83 23.05 -83.92
CA ASP A 829 12.61 23.65 -84.98
C ASP A 829 14.14 23.58 -84.74
N LEU A 830 14.61 23.00 -83.64
CA LEU A 830 16.04 22.82 -83.37
C LEU A 830 16.67 21.96 -84.44
N SER A 831 17.27 22.62 -85.35
CA SER A 831 18.00 22.02 -86.53
C SER A 831 19.47 22.50 -86.59
N VAL A 832 20.24 21.94 -87.53
CA VAL A 832 21.61 22.43 -87.78
C VAL A 832 21.62 23.88 -88.24
N ALA A 833 20.60 24.31 -88.90
CA ALA A 833 20.41 25.74 -89.32
C ALA A 833 20.15 26.63 -88.13
N PHE A 834 19.33 26.19 -87.18
CA PHE A 834 19.02 26.90 -85.91
C PHE A 834 20.32 27.03 -85.06
N LEU A 835 21.11 25.95 -84.99
CA LEU A 835 22.37 25.97 -84.25
C LEU A 835 23.39 26.93 -84.89
N ALA A 836 23.46 26.89 -86.21
CA ALA A 836 24.34 27.79 -86.95
C ALA A 836 24.01 29.24 -86.75
N ASP A 837 22.70 29.58 -86.76
CA ASP A 837 22.20 30.94 -86.51
C ASP A 837 22.56 31.43 -85.10
N ARG A 838 22.29 30.60 -84.09
CA ARG A 838 22.60 30.90 -82.69
C ARG A 838 24.13 30.97 -82.36
N LEU A 839 24.91 30.29 -83.16
CA LEU A 839 26.38 30.35 -83.05
C LEU A 839 27.00 31.47 -83.96
N CYS A 840 26.12 32.24 -84.59
CA CYS A 840 26.51 33.33 -85.48
C CYS A 840 27.48 32.89 -86.64
N ILE A 841 27.20 31.69 -87.23
CA ILE A 841 28.01 31.15 -88.38
C ILE A 841 27.04 30.58 -89.41
N SER A 842 27.48 30.50 -90.71
CA SER A 842 26.64 29.82 -91.69
C SER A 842 26.52 28.28 -91.44
N SER A 843 25.34 27.70 -91.84
CA SER A 843 25.17 26.27 -91.78
C SER A 843 26.26 25.48 -92.48
N ARG A 844 26.80 26.02 -93.56
CA ARG A 844 27.97 25.46 -94.27
C ARG A 844 29.27 25.56 -93.49
N GLY A 845 29.43 26.68 -92.76
CA GLY A 845 30.54 26.91 -91.85
C GLY A 845 30.52 25.94 -90.66
N LEU A 846 29.32 25.64 -90.08
CA LEU A 846 29.14 24.66 -89.05
C LEU A 846 29.52 23.25 -89.55
N HIS A 847 29.00 22.84 -90.76
CA HIS A 847 29.32 21.52 -91.34
C HIS A 847 30.81 21.37 -91.61
N ARG A 848 31.50 22.39 -92.06
CA ARG A 848 32.98 22.38 -92.35
C ARG A 848 33.81 22.23 -91.10
N LYS A 849 33.37 22.81 -89.94
CA LYS A 849 34.05 22.61 -88.61
C LYS A 849 33.99 21.17 -88.13
N PHE A 850 33.09 20.39 -88.63
CA PHE A 850 32.90 18.97 -88.25
C PHE A 850 33.21 18.00 -89.40
N GLU A 851 33.81 18.45 -90.49
CA GLU A 851 34.12 17.66 -91.66
C GLU A 851 35.07 16.49 -91.40
N ASN A 852 36.10 16.77 -90.55
CA ASN A 852 37.14 15.84 -90.16
C ASN A 852 36.75 14.97 -88.95
N THR A 853 35.52 15.09 -88.39
CA THR A 853 35.01 14.34 -87.20
C THR A 853 33.74 13.54 -87.55
N PRO A 854 33.81 12.44 -88.20
CA PRO A 854 32.59 11.70 -88.71
C PRO A 854 31.69 11.24 -87.60
N ASN A 855 32.13 11.13 -86.29
CA ASN A 855 31.34 10.70 -85.16
C ASN A 855 30.72 11.85 -84.39
N LEU A 856 31.02 13.11 -84.65
CA LEU A 856 30.56 14.31 -83.97
C LEU A 856 29.72 15.21 -84.88
N LYS A 857 28.91 14.72 -85.78
CA LYS A 857 28.08 15.53 -86.65
C LYS A 857 26.98 16.32 -85.83
N PRO A 858 26.76 17.61 -86.06
CA PRO A 858 25.82 18.42 -85.34
C PRO A 858 24.40 17.80 -85.23
N GLN A 859 23.92 17.25 -86.31
CA GLN A 859 22.61 16.59 -86.35
C GLN A 859 22.51 15.33 -85.47
N LYS A 860 23.62 14.60 -85.34
CA LYS A 860 23.77 13.43 -84.45
C LYS A 860 23.77 13.86 -83.00
N LEU A 861 24.46 14.93 -82.65
CA LEU A 861 24.51 15.53 -81.31
C LEU A 861 23.13 15.99 -80.82
N ILE A 862 22.37 16.68 -81.68
CA ILE A 862 20.96 17.06 -81.37
C ILE A 862 20.13 15.80 -81.07
N ARG A 863 20.20 14.80 -81.92
CA ARG A 863 19.44 13.57 -81.76
C ARG A 863 19.82 12.83 -80.46
N GLU A 864 21.12 12.70 -80.19
CA GLU A 864 21.63 12.06 -78.97
C GLU A 864 21.20 12.79 -77.68
N ALA A 865 21.27 14.11 -77.71
CA ALA A 865 20.86 14.94 -76.58
C ALA A 865 19.37 14.80 -76.30
N ARG A 866 18.52 14.89 -77.33
CA ARG A 866 17.07 14.68 -77.22
C ARG A 866 16.70 13.28 -76.67
N MET A 867 17.37 12.23 -77.21
CA MET A 867 17.10 10.87 -76.76
C MET A 867 17.58 10.62 -75.34
N LYS A 868 18.66 11.25 -74.90
CA LYS A 868 19.15 11.18 -73.54
C LYS A 868 18.16 11.84 -72.56
N ALA A 869 17.69 13.02 -72.88
CA ALA A 869 16.66 13.70 -72.11
C ALA A 869 15.37 12.90 -72.02
N ALA A 870 14.94 12.25 -73.13
CA ALA A 870 13.76 11.35 -73.16
C ALA A 870 13.98 10.13 -72.25
N ALA A 871 15.18 9.51 -72.28
CA ALA A 871 15.50 8.36 -71.42
C ALA A 871 15.49 8.72 -69.92
N GLU A 872 16.01 9.91 -69.55
CA GLU A 872 15.97 10.42 -68.20
C GLU A 872 14.50 10.67 -67.74
N MET A 873 13.66 11.28 -68.55
CA MET A 873 12.25 11.51 -68.25
C MET A 873 11.46 10.21 -68.19
N LEU A 874 11.78 9.22 -69.02
CA LEU A 874 11.12 7.91 -69.04
C LEU A 874 11.46 7.11 -67.77
N SER A 875 12.64 7.32 -67.18
CA SER A 875 13.09 6.62 -65.95
C SER A 875 12.66 7.36 -64.65
N SER A 876 12.45 8.66 -64.70
CA SER A 876 12.22 9.49 -63.50
C SER A 876 10.78 9.98 -63.31
N SER A 877 9.91 9.85 -64.34
CA SER A 877 8.53 10.35 -64.25
C SER A 877 7.49 9.39 -64.88
N GLU A 878 6.25 9.55 -64.42
CA GLU A 878 5.09 8.84 -64.97
C GLU A 878 4.41 9.60 -66.13
N THR A 879 5.00 10.67 -66.60
CA THR A 879 4.49 11.47 -67.70
C THR A 879 4.19 10.62 -68.94
N LEU A 880 3.13 10.88 -69.66
CA LEU A 880 2.78 10.11 -70.87
C LEU A 880 3.91 10.18 -71.90
N ILE A 881 4.14 9.04 -72.61
CA ILE A 881 5.24 8.95 -73.59
C ILE A 881 5.10 9.99 -74.72
N ASP A 882 3.84 10.27 -75.11
CA ASP A 882 3.55 11.29 -76.07
C ASP A 882 3.84 12.74 -75.59
N GLU A 883 3.68 13.00 -74.29
CA GLU A 883 4.09 14.27 -73.71
C GLU A 883 5.64 14.39 -73.60
N ILE A 884 6.33 13.31 -73.26
CA ILE A 884 7.78 13.27 -73.24
C ILE A 884 8.32 13.49 -74.66
N MET A 885 7.72 12.90 -75.67
CA MET A 885 8.05 13.10 -77.05
C MET A 885 8.01 14.58 -77.44
N VAL A 886 6.95 15.28 -77.04
CA VAL A 886 6.78 16.73 -77.28
C VAL A 886 7.82 17.52 -76.52
N LYS A 887 8.03 17.20 -75.24
CA LYS A 887 9.01 17.86 -74.36
C LYS A 887 10.47 17.71 -74.81
N VAL A 888 10.75 16.75 -75.64
CA VAL A 888 12.09 16.56 -76.27
C VAL A 888 12.11 16.98 -77.75
N GLY A 889 11.10 17.76 -78.18
CA GLY A 889 11.11 18.40 -79.50
C GLY A 889 10.79 17.52 -80.67
N TYR A 890 9.99 16.43 -80.46
CA TYR A 890 9.47 15.59 -81.56
C TYR A 890 7.95 15.74 -81.68
N ASP A 891 7.55 15.97 -82.93
CA ASP A 891 6.12 16.09 -83.29
C ASP A 891 5.62 14.80 -83.99
N ASN A 892 6.54 13.89 -84.43
CA ASN A 892 6.20 12.64 -85.05
C ASN A 892 6.61 11.42 -84.20
N ARG A 893 5.61 10.62 -83.81
CA ARG A 893 5.77 9.47 -82.90
C ARG A 893 6.63 8.37 -83.54
N GLY A 894 6.48 8.15 -84.85
CA GLY A 894 7.24 7.14 -85.57
C GLY A 894 8.74 7.42 -85.59
N THR A 895 9.08 8.70 -85.83
CA THR A 895 10.49 9.16 -85.84
C THR A 895 11.08 9.15 -84.43
N PHE A 896 10.34 9.51 -83.39
CA PHE A 896 10.75 9.44 -81.96
C PHE A 896 11.04 8.01 -81.52
N TYR A 897 10.13 7.08 -81.78
CA TYR A 897 10.27 5.65 -81.46
C TYR A 897 11.47 5.00 -82.23
N LYS A 898 11.63 5.30 -83.46
CA LYS A 898 12.74 4.83 -84.28
C LYS A 898 14.11 5.31 -83.73
N ASN A 899 14.24 6.62 -83.48
CA ASN A 899 15.48 7.19 -82.99
C ASN A 899 15.82 6.69 -81.62
N PHE A 900 14.85 6.50 -80.75
CA PHE A 900 15.02 6.01 -79.37
C PHE A 900 15.46 4.54 -79.36
N LYS A 901 14.85 3.71 -80.19
CA LYS A 901 15.25 2.29 -80.32
C LYS A 901 16.61 2.13 -80.98
N GLU A 902 17.01 2.98 -81.94
CA GLU A 902 18.33 2.97 -82.52
C GLU A 902 19.45 3.26 -81.50
N ILE A 903 19.16 4.15 -80.49
CA ILE A 903 20.18 4.57 -79.49
C ILE A 903 20.21 3.60 -78.31
N TYR A 904 19.02 3.21 -77.79
CA TYR A 904 18.92 2.46 -76.56
C TYR A 904 18.57 0.96 -76.76
N GLY A 905 18.37 0.52 -77.98
CA GLY A 905 18.05 -0.89 -78.31
C GLY A 905 16.60 -1.30 -77.90
N LEU A 906 15.89 -0.44 -77.20
CA LEU A 906 14.53 -0.73 -76.71
C LEU A 906 13.58 0.38 -77.16
N THR A 907 12.27 0.09 -77.25
CA THR A 907 11.25 1.11 -77.49
C THR A 907 11.09 1.94 -76.20
N PRO A 908 10.59 3.21 -76.25
CA PRO A 908 10.36 4.06 -75.08
C PRO A 908 9.50 3.36 -73.99
N LYS A 909 8.51 2.54 -74.39
CA LYS A 909 7.64 1.81 -73.53
C LYS A 909 8.37 0.67 -72.78
N GLU A 910 9.21 -0.07 -73.51
CA GLU A 910 10.02 -1.16 -72.93
C GLU A 910 11.08 -0.60 -72.01
N TYR A 911 11.70 0.49 -72.37
CA TYR A 911 12.73 1.18 -71.54
C TYR A 911 12.15 1.65 -70.20
N ARG A 912 10.96 2.32 -70.22
CA ARG A 912 10.25 2.72 -69.00
C ARG A 912 9.95 1.52 -68.09
N LYS A 913 9.39 0.45 -68.66
CA LYS A 913 9.08 -0.77 -67.90
C LYS A 913 10.31 -1.39 -67.25
N GLN A 914 11.43 -1.37 -67.96
CA GLN A 914 12.70 -1.86 -67.41
C GLN A 914 13.29 -0.95 -66.34
N ALA A 915 13.16 0.35 -66.47
CA ALA A 915 13.60 1.35 -65.46
C ALA A 915 12.74 1.26 -64.18
N GLN A 916 11.42 1.10 -64.31
CA GLN A 916 10.48 0.93 -63.19
C GLN A 916 10.72 -0.39 -62.45
N LYS A 917 11.07 -1.46 -63.17
CA LYS A 917 11.40 -2.72 -62.54
C LYS A 917 12.69 -2.64 -61.70
N LYS A 918 13.73 -1.96 -62.23
CA LYS A 918 14.97 -1.70 -61.46
C LYS A 918 14.79 -0.84 -60.23
N LEU A 919 13.84 0.15 -60.24
CA LEU A 919 13.45 0.99 -59.12
C LEU A 919 12.67 0.24 -58.03
N LYS A 920 11.96 -0.82 -58.38
CA LYS A 920 11.25 -1.72 -57.45
C LYS A 920 12.14 -2.79 -56.84
N GLU A 921 13.28 -3.08 -57.44
CA GLU A 921 14.26 -4.09 -56.98
C GLU A 921 15.42 -3.46 -56.23
N SER A 922 15.54 -2.11 -56.21
CA SER A 922 16.46 -1.33 -55.37
C SER A 922 15.78 -0.78 -54.10
#